data_3ccc136c4fbdc3a68060f573fa0f326e
#
_entry.id   3ccc136c4fbdc3a68060f573fa0f326e
#
_cell.length_a   1.000
_cell.length_b   1.000
_cell.length_c   1.000
_cell.angle_alpha   90.00
_cell.angle_beta   90.00
_cell.angle_gamma   90.00
#
_symmetry.space_group_name_H-M   'P 1'
#
loop_
_entity.id
_entity.type
_entity.pdbx_description
1 polymer ?
#
loop_
_entity_poly.entity_id
_entity_poly.type
_entity_poly.pdbx_seq_one_letter_code
_entity_poly.pdbx_strand_id
1 'polypeptide(L)'
;MLLIEIILTIHCLLFLSSLFIGRAWLANKPSFKLKLLRFLLASCIISPIIVHCVDSDQKPERKNYVSFDALQQYAKQPIFKTESSKFNHGSPSAFTSMNVNYCQLLSMMFFLIVLFRSYHLLSGLGRLKLMLTEVIPYRTSGKLVIKVSHHCHVPFSILLFNKAYIVLPVSIFSSSMNVRIAIAHEGQHHRNGDCSWAYFIEIIRIIFFGNPGVTQWFRVLRDLQELSCDEVLVGHHKISAHDYGRCLLNVVKTVSQCSLSSNRKFACTVGMALGKQNEDCTFIIRRISMLSTYPPNSPKSLLLRIAFTGFSILMPICVAYSAAGTLSGTKAKVVDTSHLDPGMQNIAEREIAAAVKRYHAKSGVIAIANPNTGNIIAFAESSQNKEQNSWKSRVFSPGSTIKPFIAAAAIDSGNSYETKSYDCHSPYYIEDKTFTNYNSNVGSASLAEAIAKSINVCLIKVSQEAGAPVIRKKLSEFGFDMNSWWQADQSDDLQLAMASLGENIPVTIESLIRSYAILANKGHPFDRGNRAIISETSSNSINHMLENAVTNGTGKLAVIPGVSVAGKTGTVIENNNQYLALFAGYVPAGNPRYVVLVVIEEGYSRKNGETLTSGGELAAPVFRNVAMDALGSTNR
;
A
#
# COMPACT_ATOMS: atom_id res chain seq x y z
N MET A 1 -0.39 2.27 -9.78
CA MET A 1 -1.18 2.01 -8.56
C MET A 1 -0.67 2.83 -7.39
N LEU A 2 0.59 2.75 -7.01
CA LEU A 2 1.23 3.45 -5.89
C LEU A 2 0.88 4.96 -5.79
N LEU A 3 1.04 5.72 -6.89
CA LEU A 3 0.76 7.16 -6.93
C LEU A 3 -0.73 7.47 -6.68
N ILE A 4 -1.62 6.60 -7.14
CA ILE A 4 -3.07 6.74 -6.96
C ILE A 4 -3.44 6.56 -5.48
N GLU A 5 -2.86 5.58 -4.80
CA GLU A 5 -3.09 5.32 -3.37
C GLU A 5 -2.63 6.49 -2.50
N ILE A 6 -1.45 7.07 -2.78
CA ILE A 6 -0.95 8.28 -2.10
C ILE A 6 -1.93 9.44 -2.31
N ILE A 7 -2.34 9.69 -3.55
CA ILE A 7 -3.26 10.79 -3.89
C ILE A 7 -4.60 10.60 -3.17
N LEU A 8 -5.18 9.40 -3.17
CA LEU A 8 -6.43 9.09 -2.48
C LEU A 8 -6.32 9.28 -0.97
N THR A 9 -5.22 8.81 -0.36
CA THR A 9 -4.97 8.99 1.08
C THR A 9 -4.88 10.47 1.44
N ILE A 10 -4.16 11.28 0.66
CA ILE A 10 -4.08 12.73 0.86
C ILE A 10 -5.47 13.37 0.69
N HIS A 11 -6.26 12.96 -0.31
CA HIS A 11 -7.64 13.42 -0.49
C HIS A 11 -8.49 13.18 0.75
N CYS A 12 -8.45 11.98 1.31
CA CYS A 12 -9.19 11.62 2.53
C CYS A 12 -8.73 12.45 3.72
N LEU A 13 -7.42 12.59 3.96
CA LEU A 13 -6.87 13.36 5.07
C LEU A 13 -7.24 14.85 4.96
N LEU A 14 -7.16 15.45 3.78
CA LEU A 14 -7.53 16.85 3.54
C LEU A 14 -9.04 17.06 3.77
N PHE A 15 -9.87 16.12 3.35
CA PHE A 15 -11.32 16.20 3.56
C PHE A 15 -11.68 16.03 5.05
N LEU A 16 -11.22 14.96 5.70
CA LEU A 16 -11.53 14.69 7.11
C LEU A 16 -11.01 15.80 8.03
N SER A 17 -9.77 16.25 7.83
CA SER A 17 -9.22 17.34 8.62
C SER A 17 -9.98 18.65 8.43
N SER A 18 -10.53 18.92 7.24
CA SER A 18 -11.33 20.10 6.96
C SER A 18 -12.59 20.19 7.83
N LEU A 19 -13.17 19.07 8.22
CA LEU A 19 -14.36 19.03 9.09
C LEU A 19 -14.09 19.58 10.51
N PHE A 20 -12.83 19.54 10.95
CA PHE A 20 -12.41 19.99 12.28
C PHE A 20 -11.89 21.43 12.30
N ILE A 21 -11.44 21.98 11.17
CA ILE A 21 -10.83 23.32 11.08
C ILE A 21 -11.82 24.44 11.42
N GLY A 22 -13.10 24.28 11.07
CA GLY A 22 -14.14 25.30 11.26
C GLY A 22 -14.64 25.47 12.69
N ARG A 23 -14.31 24.62 13.64
CA ARG A 23 -14.84 24.66 15.00
C ARG A 23 -14.12 25.71 15.84
N ALA A 24 -14.90 26.65 16.41
CA ALA A 24 -14.47 27.91 17.01
C ALA A 24 -13.76 27.79 18.40
N TRP A 25 -13.53 26.60 18.93
CA TRP A 25 -12.97 26.40 20.28
C TRP A 25 -11.44 26.51 20.38
N LEU A 26 -10.75 26.67 19.25
CA LEU A 26 -9.31 27.00 19.25
C LEU A 26 -9.12 28.46 19.65
N ALA A 27 -8.55 28.63 20.84
CA ALA A 27 -8.36 29.88 21.57
C ALA A 27 -7.94 31.12 20.76
N ASN A 28 -8.23 32.28 21.35
CA ASN A 28 -8.10 33.67 20.92
C ASN A 28 -6.73 34.17 20.42
N LYS A 29 -5.93 33.33 19.70
CA LYS A 29 -4.61 33.74 19.16
C LYS A 29 -4.47 33.29 17.70
N PRO A 30 -4.86 34.15 16.74
CA PRO A 30 -4.82 33.84 15.31
C PRO A 30 -3.45 33.42 14.80
N SER A 31 -2.37 34.05 15.25
CA SER A 31 -1.00 33.74 14.83
C SER A 31 -0.55 32.32 15.21
N PHE A 32 -0.92 31.86 16.42
CA PHE A 32 -0.66 30.48 16.83
C PHE A 32 -1.49 29.48 16.03
N LYS A 33 -2.79 29.76 15.88
CA LYS A 33 -3.71 28.93 15.11
C LYS A 33 -3.26 28.79 13.65
N LEU A 34 -2.79 29.87 13.05
CA LEU A 34 -2.25 29.87 11.69
C LEU A 34 -1.02 28.95 11.55
N LYS A 35 -0.06 29.03 12.48
CA LYS A 35 1.13 28.13 12.48
C LYS A 35 0.74 26.68 12.64
N LEU A 36 -0.18 26.38 13.56
CA LEU A 36 -0.66 25.03 13.82
C LEU A 36 -1.36 24.44 12.58
N LEU A 37 -2.26 25.20 11.94
CA LEU A 37 -2.97 24.73 10.76
C LEU A 37 -2.04 24.55 9.56
N ARG A 38 -1.04 25.40 9.38
CA ARG A 38 0.00 25.21 8.36
C ARG A 38 0.79 23.91 8.59
N PHE A 39 1.14 23.62 9.83
CA PHE A 39 1.81 22.37 10.18
C PHE A 39 0.91 21.17 9.90
N LEU A 40 -0.36 21.21 10.31
CA LEU A 40 -1.34 20.16 10.02
C LEU A 40 -1.53 19.92 8.52
N LEU A 41 -1.68 20.98 7.73
CA LEU A 41 -1.81 20.87 6.28
C LEU A 41 -0.58 20.22 5.64
N ALA A 42 0.62 20.65 6.05
CA ALA A 42 1.87 20.05 5.60
C ALA A 42 1.95 18.57 6.00
N SER A 43 1.56 18.23 7.23
CA SER A 43 1.54 16.85 7.73
C SER A 43 0.59 15.96 6.95
N CYS A 44 -0.61 16.44 6.59
CA CYS A 44 -1.55 15.67 5.75
C CYS A 44 -0.98 15.29 4.38
N ILE A 45 -0.05 16.09 3.85
CA ILE A 45 0.56 15.84 2.53
C ILE A 45 1.84 15.02 2.67
N ILE A 46 2.68 15.35 3.64
CA ILE A 46 4.02 14.77 3.79
C ILE A 46 3.96 13.37 4.41
N SER A 47 3.05 13.13 5.39
CA SER A 47 3.01 11.84 6.10
C SER A 47 2.71 10.64 5.18
N PRO A 48 1.76 10.67 4.24
CA PRO A 48 1.54 9.56 3.32
C PRO A 48 2.74 9.31 2.38
N ILE A 49 3.42 10.38 1.98
CA ILE A 49 4.62 10.28 1.14
C ILE A 49 5.77 9.63 1.91
N ILE A 50 6.02 10.05 3.16
CA ILE A 50 7.08 9.46 4.00
C ILE A 50 6.77 7.99 4.28
N VAL A 51 5.54 7.67 4.71
CA VAL A 51 5.12 6.27 4.96
C VAL A 51 5.40 5.41 3.73
N HIS A 52 5.08 5.93 2.56
CA HIS A 52 5.25 5.21 1.30
C HIS A 52 6.71 5.10 0.86
N CYS A 53 7.55 6.12 1.08
CA CYS A 53 8.98 6.06 0.81
C CYS A 53 9.70 5.07 1.75
N VAL A 54 9.34 5.07 3.04
CA VAL A 54 9.90 4.11 4.02
C VAL A 54 9.44 2.68 3.72
N ASP A 55 8.20 2.52 3.22
CA ASP A 55 7.64 1.22 2.87
C ASP A 55 8.15 0.70 1.50
N SER A 56 8.53 1.60 0.57
CA SER A 56 9.07 1.21 -0.74
C SER A 56 10.45 0.58 -0.64
N ASP A 57 11.26 0.98 0.34
CA ASP A 57 12.57 0.34 0.63
C ASP A 57 12.40 -1.05 1.30
N GLN A 58 11.17 -1.40 1.75
CA GLN A 58 10.87 -2.65 2.42
C GLN A 58 9.82 -3.52 1.72
N LYS A 59 9.20 -3.06 0.63
CA LYS A 59 8.24 -3.88 -0.13
C LYS A 59 8.95 -4.81 -1.09
N PRO A 60 8.88 -6.13 -0.87
CA PRO A 60 8.94 -7.04 -2.01
C PRO A 60 7.78 -6.65 -2.94
N GLU A 61 8.06 -6.45 -4.23
CA GLU A 61 7.01 -6.20 -5.24
C GLU A 61 5.83 -7.15 -4.98
N ARG A 62 4.63 -6.59 -4.74
CA ARG A 62 3.40 -7.39 -4.74
C ARG A 62 3.21 -7.93 -6.15
N LYS A 63 3.68 -9.14 -6.36
CA LYS A 63 3.46 -9.87 -7.61
C LYS A 63 2.01 -10.36 -7.60
N ASN A 64 1.21 -9.90 -8.55
CA ASN A 64 -0.13 -10.45 -8.77
C ASN A 64 0.04 -11.86 -9.33
N TYR A 65 -0.51 -12.85 -8.70
CA TYR A 65 -0.42 -14.25 -9.10
C TYR A 65 -1.55 -14.57 -10.11
N VAL A 66 -1.21 -15.29 -11.16
CA VAL A 66 -2.15 -15.69 -12.21
C VAL A 66 -2.93 -16.93 -11.76
N SER A 67 -4.24 -16.97 -12.04
CA SER A 67 -5.10 -18.10 -11.68
C SER A 67 -4.72 -19.39 -12.41
N PHE A 68 -5.12 -20.53 -11.84
CA PHE A 68 -4.84 -21.86 -12.37
C PHE A 68 -5.40 -22.09 -13.80
N ASP A 69 -6.44 -21.33 -14.20
CA ASP A 69 -7.00 -21.37 -15.55
C ASP A 69 -6.01 -20.97 -16.63
N ALA A 70 -5.07 -20.04 -16.32
CA ALA A 70 -4.00 -19.68 -17.22
C ALA A 70 -3.00 -20.83 -17.46
N LEU A 71 -2.84 -21.74 -16.49
CA LEU A 71 -2.01 -22.94 -16.61
C LEU A 71 -2.56 -23.93 -17.66
N GLN A 72 -3.87 -24.16 -17.68
CA GLN A 72 -4.48 -25.08 -18.65
C GLN A 72 -4.42 -24.54 -20.08
N GLN A 73 -4.55 -23.24 -20.24
CA GLN A 73 -4.44 -22.58 -21.54
C GLN A 73 -3.00 -22.64 -22.08
N TYR A 74 -2.01 -22.55 -21.18
CA TYR A 74 -0.59 -22.65 -21.52
C TYR A 74 -0.13 -24.07 -21.82
N ALA A 75 -0.61 -25.06 -21.08
CA ALA A 75 -0.27 -26.46 -21.30
C ALA A 75 -0.82 -27.01 -22.63
N LYS A 76 -1.80 -26.35 -23.23
CA LYS A 76 -2.41 -26.73 -24.52
C LYS A 76 -1.81 -26.00 -25.73
N GLN A 77 -0.94 -25.00 -25.55
CA GLN A 77 -0.27 -24.34 -26.68
C GLN A 77 1.05 -25.02 -26.99
N PRO A 78 1.29 -25.45 -28.25
CA PRO A 78 2.59 -25.98 -28.66
C PRO A 78 3.64 -24.85 -28.62
N ILE A 79 4.75 -25.09 -27.91
CA ILE A 79 5.81 -24.13 -27.60
C ILE A 79 6.66 -23.75 -28.81
N PHE A 80 6.43 -24.32 -29.98
CA PHE A 80 7.14 -23.97 -31.21
C PHE A 80 6.18 -23.87 -32.40
N LYS A 81 5.92 -22.65 -32.87
CA LYS A 81 5.59 -22.42 -34.28
C LYS A 81 6.92 -22.13 -35.02
N THR A 82 7.39 -23.12 -35.76
CA THR A 82 8.33 -22.91 -36.85
C THR A 82 7.66 -21.99 -37.87
N GLU A 83 8.29 -20.85 -38.14
CA GLU A 83 7.92 -20.01 -39.27
C GLU A 83 8.11 -20.80 -40.57
N SER A 84 7.02 -21.10 -41.24
CA SER A 84 7.04 -21.36 -42.68
C SER A 84 6.13 -20.33 -43.34
N SER A 85 6.80 -19.42 -44.04
CA SER A 85 6.20 -18.45 -44.94
C SER A 85 5.31 -19.12 -45.98
N LYS A 86 4.02 -18.75 -46.06
CA LYS A 86 3.28 -18.72 -47.33
C LYS A 86 2.21 -17.61 -47.28
N PHE A 87 2.40 -16.68 -48.21
CA PHE A 87 1.41 -15.71 -48.66
C PHE A 87 0.09 -16.41 -49.08
N ASN A 88 -1.07 -15.88 -48.73
CA ASN A 88 -2.11 -15.50 -49.65
C ASN A 88 -3.35 -14.84 -49.01
N HIS A 89 -3.71 -13.77 -49.70
CA HIS A 89 -5.04 -13.19 -49.98
C HIS A 89 -6.05 -12.89 -48.87
N GLY A 90 -6.37 -11.62 -48.88
CA GLY A 90 -7.23 -10.82 -48.11
C GLY A 90 -8.72 -11.13 -48.10
N SER A 91 -9.32 -10.61 -47.10
CA SER A 91 -10.65 -9.99 -47.13
C SER A 91 -10.78 -9.03 -45.96
N PRO A 92 -11.51 -7.92 -46.11
CA PRO A 92 -11.52 -6.82 -45.17
C PRO A 92 -12.67 -6.97 -44.17
N SER A 93 -12.41 -6.64 -42.95
CA SER A 93 -13.28 -6.05 -41.95
C SER A 93 -12.97 -6.60 -40.56
N ALA A 94 -11.94 -6.03 -39.94
CA ALA A 94 -11.82 -6.10 -38.49
C ALA A 94 -12.10 -4.70 -37.97
N PHE A 95 -13.34 -4.42 -37.57
CA PHE A 95 -13.63 -3.43 -36.56
C PHE A 95 -12.90 -3.90 -35.30
N THR A 96 -11.68 -3.42 -35.08
CA THR A 96 -11.02 -3.51 -33.80
C THR A 96 -11.87 -2.71 -32.83
N SER A 97 -12.63 -3.41 -31.99
CA SER A 97 -13.19 -2.84 -30.78
C SER A 97 -12.00 -2.32 -29.96
N MET A 98 -11.77 -1.01 -29.98
CA MET A 98 -10.87 -0.34 -29.06
C MET A 98 -11.44 -0.58 -27.66
N ASN A 99 -10.87 -1.55 -26.94
CA ASN A 99 -11.05 -1.65 -25.49
C ASN A 99 -10.45 -0.38 -24.86
N VAL A 100 -11.28 0.66 -24.76
CA VAL A 100 -10.91 1.91 -24.08
C VAL A 100 -10.78 1.57 -22.59
N ASN A 101 -9.54 1.57 -22.12
CA ASN A 101 -9.25 1.33 -20.71
C ASN A 101 -9.73 2.56 -19.94
N TYR A 102 -10.92 2.48 -19.31
CA TYR A 102 -11.56 3.60 -18.60
C TYR A 102 -10.60 4.26 -17.59
N CYS A 103 -9.70 3.49 -16.94
CA CYS A 103 -8.70 4.02 -16.04
C CYS A 103 -7.69 4.93 -16.76
N GLN A 104 -7.30 4.60 -17.99
CA GLN A 104 -6.41 5.45 -18.79
C GLN A 104 -7.11 6.75 -19.22
N LEU A 105 -8.40 6.66 -19.60
CA LEU A 105 -9.20 7.82 -19.97
C LEU A 105 -9.36 8.79 -18.78
N LEU A 106 -9.70 8.27 -17.60
CA LEU A 106 -9.83 9.06 -16.37
C LEU A 106 -8.50 9.70 -15.96
N SER A 107 -7.39 8.96 -16.06
CA SER A 107 -6.05 9.47 -15.80
C SER A 107 -5.69 10.60 -16.75
N MET A 108 -5.92 10.43 -18.04
CA MET A 108 -5.68 11.46 -19.05
C MET A 108 -6.52 12.71 -18.80
N MET A 109 -7.81 12.55 -18.45
CA MET A 109 -8.70 13.65 -18.11
C MET A 109 -8.23 14.40 -16.87
N PHE A 110 -7.77 13.69 -15.82
CA PHE A 110 -7.17 14.30 -14.64
C PHE A 110 -5.94 15.14 -15.00
N PHE A 111 -5.01 14.60 -15.79
CA PHE A 111 -3.82 15.34 -16.24
C PHE A 111 -4.16 16.58 -17.07
N LEU A 112 -5.15 16.49 -17.97
CA LEU A 112 -5.60 17.64 -18.75
C LEU A 112 -6.16 18.76 -17.87
N ILE A 113 -6.95 18.42 -16.84
CA ILE A 113 -7.47 19.41 -15.88
C ILE A 113 -6.33 20.07 -15.09
N VAL A 114 -5.35 19.27 -14.62
CA VAL A 114 -4.18 19.79 -13.90
C VAL A 114 -3.36 20.72 -14.80
N LEU A 115 -3.10 20.34 -16.05
CA LEU A 115 -2.41 21.17 -17.03
C LEU A 115 -3.15 22.47 -17.31
N PHE A 116 -4.46 22.40 -17.53
CA PHE A 116 -5.31 23.59 -17.76
C PHE A 116 -5.26 24.56 -16.57
N ARG A 117 -5.37 24.06 -15.35
CA ARG A 117 -5.28 24.88 -14.13
C ARG A 117 -3.88 25.46 -13.91
N SER A 118 -2.84 24.68 -14.18
CA SER A 118 -1.46 25.13 -14.13
C SER A 118 -1.19 26.25 -15.14
N TYR A 119 -1.68 26.11 -16.37
CA TYR A 119 -1.63 27.16 -17.39
C TYR A 119 -2.32 28.45 -16.92
N HIS A 120 -3.52 28.36 -16.30
CA HIS A 120 -4.22 29.52 -15.75
C HIS A 120 -3.44 30.22 -14.65
N LEU A 121 -2.79 29.45 -13.74
CA LEU A 121 -1.94 30.02 -12.69
C LEU A 121 -0.72 30.73 -13.30
N LEU A 122 -0.01 30.10 -14.21
CA LEU A 122 1.18 30.68 -14.86
C LEU A 122 0.84 31.91 -15.69
N SER A 123 -0.27 31.87 -16.43
CA SER A 123 -0.79 33.03 -17.17
C SER A 123 -1.17 34.19 -16.22
N GLY A 124 -1.76 33.88 -15.06
CA GLY A 124 -2.04 34.86 -14.01
C GLY A 124 -0.78 35.51 -13.46
N LEU A 125 0.26 34.71 -13.17
CA LEU A 125 1.55 35.22 -12.71
C LEU A 125 2.25 36.08 -13.80
N GLY A 126 2.14 35.67 -15.05
CA GLY A 126 2.67 36.46 -16.19
C GLY A 126 2.01 37.83 -16.28
N ARG A 127 0.67 37.91 -16.20
CA ARG A 127 -0.08 39.17 -16.18
C ARG A 127 0.30 40.04 -14.98
N LEU A 128 0.46 39.43 -13.80
CA LEU A 128 0.88 40.14 -12.60
C LEU A 128 2.30 40.73 -12.76
N LYS A 129 3.21 39.98 -13.37
CA LYS A 129 4.57 40.46 -13.67
C LYS A 129 4.52 41.68 -14.59
N LEU A 130 3.72 41.65 -15.66
CA LEU A 130 3.53 42.78 -16.57
C LEU A 130 2.93 43.98 -15.82
N MET A 131 1.91 43.78 -15.00
CA MET A 131 1.35 44.86 -14.17
C MET A 131 2.41 45.47 -13.25
N LEU A 132 3.28 44.65 -12.63
CA LEU A 132 4.34 45.16 -11.78
C LEU A 132 5.41 45.97 -12.56
N THR A 133 5.58 45.79 -13.86
CA THR A 133 6.50 46.62 -14.68
C THR A 133 5.92 48.00 -14.94
N GLU A 134 4.60 48.16 -15.04
CA GLU A 134 3.89 49.40 -15.33
C GLU A 134 3.68 50.31 -14.09
N VAL A 135 3.83 49.74 -12.89
CA VAL A 135 3.56 50.42 -11.60
C VAL A 135 4.76 51.24 -11.15
N ILE A 136 4.51 52.47 -10.66
CA ILE A 136 5.53 53.45 -10.29
C ILE A 136 6.29 52.99 -9.03
N PRO A 137 7.63 52.94 -9.05
CA PRO A 137 8.40 52.62 -7.85
C PRO A 137 8.33 53.80 -6.84
N TYR A 138 7.99 53.46 -5.58
CA TYR A 138 7.93 54.46 -4.50
C TYR A 138 9.17 54.41 -3.62
N ARG A 139 9.56 53.19 -3.17
CA ARG A 139 10.74 53.00 -2.32
C ARG A 139 11.26 51.55 -2.46
N THR A 140 12.57 51.43 -2.47
CA THR A 140 13.24 50.10 -2.45
C THR A 140 14.16 50.00 -1.24
N SER A 141 14.09 48.91 -0.48
CA SER A 141 14.94 48.62 0.64
C SER A 141 15.36 47.13 0.61
N GLY A 142 16.58 46.89 0.13
CA GLY A 142 17.07 45.52 -0.07
C GLY A 142 16.17 44.70 -1.01
N LYS A 143 15.58 43.59 -0.51
CA LYS A 143 14.67 42.75 -1.27
C LYS A 143 13.21 43.24 -1.29
N LEU A 144 12.88 44.27 -0.51
CA LEU A 144 11.53 44.84 -0.45
C LEU A 144 11.39 46.02 -1.41
N VAL A 145 10.41 45.93 -2.28
CA VAL A 145 10.10 46.97 -3.27
C VAL A 145 8.65 47.45 -3.06
N ILE A 146 8.50 48.70 -2.71
CA ILE A 146 7.17 49.34 -2.57
C ILE A 146 6.86 50.11 -3.86
N LYS A 147 5.68 49.87 -4.42
CA LYS A 147 5.20 50.45 -5.66
C LYS A 147 3.82 51.09 -5.46
N VAL A 148 3.47 52.02 -6.32
CA VAL A 148 2.20 52.73 -6.28
C VAL A 148 1.44 52.55 -7.60
N SER A 149 0.17 52.17 -7.51
CA SER A 149 -0.69 51.90 -8.65
C SER A 149 -1.92 52.78 -8.67
N HIS A 150 -2.26 53.27 -9.85
CA HIS A 150 -3.54 53.93 -10.12
C HIS A 150 -4.67 52.94 -10.41
N HIS A 151 -4.34 51.70 -10.74
CA HIS A 151 -5.29 50.67 -11.15
C HIS A 151 -5.72 49.73 -10.02
N CYS A 152 -5.00 49.69 -8.90
CA CYS A 152 -5.42 48.91 -7.74
C CYS A 152 -6.19 49.77 -6.73
N HIS A 153 -7.16 49.18 -6.06
CA HIS A 153 -8.01 49.85 -5.06
C HIS A 153 -7.72 49.36 -3.63
N VAL A 154 -7.00 48.24 -3.51
CA VAL A 154 -6.62 47.62 -2.22
C VAL A 154 -5.12 47.45 -2.20
N PRO A 155 -4.45 47.74 -1.07
CA PRO A 155 -3.06 47.32 -0.88
C PRO A 155 -2.93 45.81 -1.01
N PHE A 156 -1.82 45.35 -1.57
CA PHE A 156 -1.50 43.93 -1.58
C PHE A 156 0.01 43.68 -1.59
N SER A 157 0.40 42.49 -1.14
CA SER A 157 1.78 42.05 -1.13
C SER A 157 1.96 40.75 -1.91
N ILE A 158 3.13 40.60 -2.56
CA ILE A 158 3.47 39.43 -3.33
C ILE A 158 4.98 39.17 -3.28
N LEU A 159 5.36 37.89 -3.30
CA LEU A 159 6.74 37.43 -3.46
C LEU A 159 6.96 36.95 -4.90
N LEU A 160 7.83 37.63 -5.65
CA LEU A 160 8.12 37.23 -7.03
C LEU A 160 9.64 37.26 -7.27
N PHE A 161 10.23 36.17 -7.81
CA PHE A 161 11.67 36.03 -8.07
C PHE A 161 12.58 36.47 -6.88
N ASN A 162 12.24 36.01 -5.67
CA ASN A 162 12.95 36.32 -4.42
C ASN A 162 12.96 37.83 -4.02
N LYS A 163 12.06 38.62 -4.62
CA LYS A 163 11.80 40.01 -4.23
C LYS A 163 10.38 40.14 -3.66
N ALA A 164 10.26 40.83 -2.56
CA ALA A 164 8.99 41.16 -1.91
C ALA A 164 8.45 42.45 -2.47
N TYR A 165 7.27 42.42 -3.06
CA TYR A 165 6.61 43.63 -3.60
C TYR A 165 5.42 43.96 -2.71
N ILE A 166 5.29 45.26 -2.37
CA ILE A 166 4.08 45.84 -1.77
C ILE A 166 3.55 46.85 -2.76
N VAL A 167 2.30 46.70 -3.17
CA VAL A 167 1.64 47.63 -4.09
C VAL A 167 0.55 48.38 -3.34
N LEU A 168 0.64 49.70 -3.36
CA LEU A 168 -0.30 50.60 -2.68
C LEU A 168 -1.15 51.37 -3.69
N PRO A 169 -2.47 51.50 -3.46
CA PRO A 169 -3.30 52.37 -4.27
C PRO A 169 -2.97 53.85 -4.01
N VAL A 170 -3.06 54.67 -5.02
CA VAL A 170 -2.85 56.13 -4.88
C VAL A 170 -3.81 56.76 -3.86
N SER A 171 -5.03 56.25 -3.74
CA SER A 171 -6.03 56.73 -2.78
C SER A 171 -5.59 56.68 -1.31
N ILE A 172 -4.64 55.80 -0.94
CA ILE A 172 -4.18 55.66 0.45
C ILE A 172 -3.24 56.79 0.86
N PHE A 173 -2.67 57.52 -0.12
CA PHE A 173 -1.73 58.62 0.11
C PHE A 173 -2.40 59.90 0.60
N SER A 174 -3.72 59.92 0.72
CA SER A 174 -4.49 61.04 1.33
C SER A 174 -4.10 61.23 2.82
N SER A 175 -3.53 60.21 3.48
CA SER A 175 -3.07 60.28 4.87
C SER A 175 -1.75 59.53 5.04
N SER A 176 -0.74 60.19 5.56
CA SER A 176 0.55 59.59 5.85
C SER A 176 0.47 58.44 6.86
N MET A 177 -0.51 58.52 7.77
CA MET A 177 -0.77 57.46 8.76
C MET A 177 -1.32 56.19 8.08
N ASN A 178 -2.26 56.33 7.15
CA ASN A 178 -2.81 55.21 6.39
C ASN A 178 -1.74 54.50 5.56
N VAL A 179 -0.82 55.27 4.93
CA VAL A 179 0.31 54.69 4.19
C VAL A 179 1.21 53.87 5.10
N ARG A 180 1.54 54.37 6.30
CA ARG A 180 2.39 53.67 7.30
C ARG A 180 1.71 52.38 7.76
N ILE A 181 0.42 52.41 8.06
CA ILE A 181 -0.37 51.26 8.50
C ILE A 181 -0.41 50.21 7.39
N ALA A 182 -0.71 50.60 6.14
CA ALA A 182 -0.75 49.68 5.01
C ALA A 182 0.60 49.03 4.72
N ILE A 183 1.69 49.79 4.76
CA ILE A 183 3.03 49.22 4.58
C ILE A 183 3.38 48.24 5.72
N ALA A 184 2.99 48.57 6.97
CA ALA A 184 3.22 47.68 8.11
C ALA A 184 2.42 46.39 7.99
N HIS A 185 1.16 46.45 7.53
CA HIS A 185 0.27 45.30 7.32
C HIS A 185 0.81 44.38 6.21
N GLU A 186 1.05 44.92 5.02
CA GLU A 186 1.57 44.18 3.88
C GLU A 186 2.99 43.63 4.15
N GLY A 187 3.81 44.38 4.87
CA GLY A 187 5.12 43.92 5.33
C GLY A 187 5.04 42.77 6.35
N GLN A 188 3.96 42.74 7.14
CA GLN A 188 3.76 41.64 8.11
C GLN A 188 3.40 40.33 7.40
N HIS A 189 2.67 40.34 6.28
CA HIS A 189 2.45 39.15 5.45
C HIS A 189 3.76 38.53 4.96
N HIS A 190 4.73 39.38 4.53
CA HIS A 190 6.06 38.87 4.17
C HIS A 190 6.80 38.25 5.35
N ARG A 191 6.75 38.90 6.54
CA ARG A 191 7.38 38.36 7.77
C ARG A 191 6.76 37.06 8.24
N ASN A 192 5.45 36.89 8.08
CA ASN A 192 4.74 35.67 8.41
C ASN A 192 4.95 34.55 7.35
N GLY A 193 5.55 34.85 6.20
CA GLY A 193 5.71 33.92 5.09
C GLY A 193 4.40 33.63 4.33
N ASP A 194 3.36 34.49 4.49
CA ASP A 194 2.04 34.29 3.92
C ASP A 194 2.07 34.16 2.41
N CYS A 195 2.89 35.00 1.74
CA CYS A 195 3.05 34.99 0.29
C CYS A 195 3.61 33.65 -0.24
N SER A 196 4.54 33.01 0.48
CA SER A 196 5.05 31.69 0.11
C SER A 196 4.02 30.59 0.32
N TRP A 197 3.25 30.67 1.42
CA TRP A 197 2.17 29.74 1.70
C TRP A 197 1.02 29.86 0.70
N ALA A 198 0.77 31.06 0.14
CA ALA A 198 -0.23 31.25 -0.91
C ALA A 198 0.10 30.40 -2.16
N TYR A 199 1.35 30.35 -2.60
CA TYR A 199 1.78 29.48 -3.71
C TYR A 199 1.58 28.01 -3.39
N PHE A 200 1.99 27.59 -2.19
CA PHE A 200 1.84 26.21 -1.75
C PHE A 200 0.36 25.77 -1.77
N ILE A 201 -0.53 26.60 -1.23
CA ILE A 201 -1.97 26.32 -1.21
C ILE A 201 -2.56 26.27 -2.63
N GLU A 202 -2.11 27.14 -3.55
CA GLU A 202 -2.58 27.12 -4.94
C GLU A 202 -2.13 25.84 -5.66
N ILE A 203 -0.92 25.32 -5.40
CA ILE A 203 -0.48 24.01 -5.92
C ILE A 203 -1.39 22.90 -5.41
N ILE A 204 -1.71 22.89 -4.11
CA ILE A 204 -2.66 21.93 -3.53
C ILE A 204 -4.03 22.02 -4.21
N ARG A 205 -4.53 23.24 -4.45
CA ARG A 205 -5.82 23.47 -5.13
C ARG A 205 -5.83 23.01 -6.59
N ILE A 206 -4.69 23.02 -7.26
CA ILE A 206 -4.55 22.50 -8.62
C ILE A 206 -4.58 20.97 -8.61
N ILE A 207 -3.81 20.34 -7.74
CA ILE A 207 -3.69 18.87 -7.68
C ILE A 207 -4.97 18.24 -7.12
N PHE A 208 -5.53 18.81 -6.05
CA PHE A 208 -6.71 18.29 -5.35
C PHE A 208 -7.99 19.09 -5.66
N PHE A 209 -8.18 19.48 -6.92
CA PHE A 209 -9.24 20.39 -7.37
C PHE A 209 -10.67 19.91 -7.08
N GLY A 210 -10.91 18.59 -7.03
CA GLY A 210 -12.21 17.98 -6.72
C GLY A 210 -12.53 17.88 -5.23
N ASN A 211 -11.60 18.24 -4.34
CA ASN A 211 -11.76 18.06 -2.90
C ASN A 211 -12.40 19.31 -2.25
N PRO A 212 -13.64 19.22 -1.72
CA PRO A 212 -14.29 20.36 -1.06
C PRO A 212 -13.56 20.82 0.20
N GLY A 213 -12.86 19.91 0.89
CA GLY A 213 -12.03 20.21 2.06
C GLY A 213 -10.92 21.19 1.75
N VAL A 214 -10.29 21.11 0.58
CA VAL A 214 -9.24 22.05 0.14
C VAL A 214 -9.78 23.48 0.02
N THR A 215 -11.01 23.65 -0.44
CA THR A 215 -11.65 24.97 -0.50
C THR A 215 -11.86 25.54 0.90
N GLN A 216 -12.25 24.72 1.85
CA GLN A 216 -12.41 25.13 3.25
C GLN A 216 -11.07 25.47 3.91
N TRP A 217 -10.02 24.65 3.69
CA TRP A 217 -8.66 24.94 4.13
C TRP A 217 -8.19 26.32 3.62
N PHE A 218 -8.40 26.59 2.33
CA PHE A 218 -8.02 27.86 1.72
C PHE A 218 -8.70 29.05 2.40
N ARG A 219 -10.02 28.97 2.64
CA ARG A 219 -10.79 30.05 3.30
C ARG A 219 -10.27 30.31 4.72
N VAL A 220 -10.17 29.25 5.51
CA VAL A 220 -9.76 29.37 6.93
C VAL A 220 -8.32 29.88 7.07
N LEU A 221 -7.40 29.41 6.24
CA LEU A 221 -6.01 29.89 6.28
C LEU A 221 -5.90 31.34 5.87
N ARG A 222 -6.62 31.78 4.82
CA ARG A 222 -6.67 33.19 4.41
C ARG A 222 -7.19 34.08 5.53
N ASP A 223 -8.31 33.71 6.15
CA ASP A 223 -8.89 34.49 7.24
C ASP A 223 -7.95 34.62 8.44
N LEU A 224 -7.23 33.53 8.76
CA LEU A 224 -6.25 33.53 9.84
C LEU A 224 -4.96 34.30 9.50
N GLN A 225 -4.58 34.39 8.23
CA GLN A 225 -3.46 35.23 7.80
C GLN A 225 -3.75 36.71 8.11
N GLU A 226 -4.95 37.18 7.75
CA GLU A 226 -5.40 38.55 8.06
C GLU A 226 -5.45 38.81 9.58
N LEU A 227 -6.13 37.94 10.32
CA LEU A 227 -6.26 38.07 11.78
C LEU A 227 -4.90 37.98 12.50
N SER A 228 -3.96 37.19 11.97
CA SER A 228 -2.59 37.09 12.52
C SER A 228 -1.79 38.38 12.30
N CYS A 229 -1.95 39.06 11.15
CA CYS A 229 -1.34 40.35 10.90
C CYS A 229 -1.92 41.42 11.83
N ASP A 230 -3.25 41.46 12.01
CA ASP A 230 -3.96 42.35 12.93
C ASP A 230 -3.47 42.13 14.38
N GLU A 231 -3.35 40.87 14.85
CA GLU A 231 -2.85 40.53 16.19
C GLU A 231 -1.43 41.05 16.43
N VAL A 232 -0.54 40.88 15.47
CA VAL A 232 0.88 41.29 15.62
C VAL A 232 1.04 42.81 15.60
N LEU A 233 0.22 43.52 14.82
CA LEU A 233 0.34 44.97 14.68
C LEU A 233 -0.36 45.72 15.81
N VAL A 234 -1.54 45.27 16.23
CA VAL A 234 -2.35 45.93 17.25
C VAL A 234 -2.12 45.32 18.64
N GLY A 235 -2.12 43.99 18.76
CA GLY A 235 -1.97 43.27 20.03
C GLY A 235 -0.61 43.44 20.70
N HIS A 236 0.42 43.81 19.94
CA HIS A 236 1.75 44.19 20.49
C HIS A 236 1.92 45.72 20.62
N HIS A 237 0.87 46.48 20.63
CA HIS A 237 0.83 47.94 20.80
C HIS A 237 1.74 48.72 19.81
N LYS A 238 1.99 48.18 18.63
CA LYS A 238 2.77 48.82 17.57
C LYS A 238 1.98 49.92 16.88
N ILE A 239 0.66 49.70 16.77
CA ILE A 239 -0.29 50.63 16.15
C ILE A 239 -1.53 50.69 17.05
N SER A 240 -2.13 51.86 17.21
CA SER A 240 -3.39 52.06 17.94
C SER A 240 -4.53 51.29 17.25
N ALA A 241 -5.36 50.58 18.02
CA ALA A 241 -6.52 49.85 17.50
C ALA A 241 -7.50 50.79 16.76
N HIS A 242 -7.64 52.00 17.26
CA HIS A 242 -8.49 53.03 16.65
C HIS A 242 -7.98 53.46 15.26
N ASP A 243 -6.68 53.80 15.14
CA ASP A 243 -6.12 54.26 13.85
C ASP A 243 -6.09 53.12 12.83
N TYR A 244 -5.79 51.91 13.28
CA TYR A 244 -5.82 50.71 12.45
C TYR A 244 -7.21 50.40 11.94
N GLY A 245 -8.23 50.40 12.82
CA GLY A 245 -9.63 50.20 12.46
C GLY A 245 -10.15 51.27 11.48
N ARG A 246 -9.78 52.58 11.69
CA ARG A 246 -10.08 53.66 10.78
C ARG A 246 -9.46 53.46 9.38
N CYS A 247 -8.20 53.00 9.33
CA CYS A 247 -7.54 52.69 8.08
C CYS A 247 -8.26 51.56 7.32
N LEU A 248 -8.62 50.45 8.00
CA LEU A 248 -9.41 49.35 7.40
C LEU A 248 -10.75 49.84 6.83
N LEU A 249 -11.50 50.62 7.60
CA LEU A 249 -12.77 51.18 7.16
C LEU A 249 -12.62 52.10 5.93
N ASN A 250 -11.55 52.92 5.86
CA ASN A 250 -11.27 53.75 4.71
C ASN A 250 -11.00 52.92 3.43
N VAL A 251 -10.23 51.83 3.54
CA VAL A 251 -9.99 50.91 2.43
C VAL A 251 -11.29 50.28 1.95
N VAL A 252 -12.13 49.80 2.87
CA VAL A 252 -13.45 49.22 2.53
C VAL A 252 -14.35 50.21 1.85
N LYS A 253 -14.42 51.46 2.35
CA LYS A 253 -15.22 52.55 1.76
C LYS A 253 -14.75 52.84 0.33
N THR A 254 -13.45 52.91 0.09
CA THR A 254 -12.90 53.13 -1.26
C THR A 254 -13.29 52.01 -2.23
N VAL A 255 -13.20 50.77 -1.78
CA VAL A 255 -13.58 49.57 -2.58
C VAL A 255 -15.08 49.60 -2.92
N SER A 256 -15.94 49.90 -1.93
CA SER A 256 -17.39 49.91 -2.13
C SER A 256 -17.81 51.02 -3.13
N GLN A 257 -17.14 52.17 -3.11
CA GLN A 257 -17.40 53.25 -4.07
C GLN A 257 -16.94 52.89 -5.50
N CYS A 258 -15.83 52.18 -5.65
CA CYS A 258 -15.31 51.79 -6.96
C CYS A 258 -16.09 50.62 -7.59
N SER A 259 -16.71 49.76 -6.79
CA SER A 259 -17.51 48.62 -7.32
C SER A 259 -18.79 49.04 -8.01
N LEU A 260 -19.26 50.26 -7.78
CA LEU A 260 -20.43 50.85 -8.43
C LEU A 260 -20.14 51.45 -9.82
N SER A 261 -18.87 51.68 -10.18
CA SER A 261 -18.51 52.49 -11.37
C SER A 261 -17.71 51.75 -12.46
N SER A 262 -17.32 50.50 -12.32
CA SER A 262 -16.40 49.87 -13.29
C SER A 262 -16.72 48.42 -13.66
N ASN A 263 -16.66 48.18 -14.99
CA ASN A 263 -16.69 46.84 -15.60
C ASN A 263 -15.65 45.87 -14.99
N ARG A 264 -16.12 44.69 -14.56
CA ARG A 264 -15.46 43.61 -13.82
C ARG A 264 -14.27 42.94 -14.53
N LYS A 265 -13.32 43.59 -15.12
CA LYS A 265 -12.23 42.91 -15.86
C LYS A 265 -10.87 42.84 -15.16
N PHE A 266 -10.69 43.45 -13.98
CA PHE A 266 -9.41 43.39 -13.23
C PHE A 266 -9.62 43.02 -11.76
N ALA A 267 -10.28 41.91 -11.48
CA ALA A 267 -10.13 41.27 -10.18
C ALA A 267 -8.77 40.56 -10.16
N CYS A 268 -7.86 41.09 -9.36
CA CYS A 268 -6.53 40.57 -9.18
C CYS A 268 -6.61 39.14 -8.64
N THR A 269 -6.29 38.15 -9.45
CA THR A 269 -6.45 36.70 -9.15
C THR A 269 -5.41 36.16 -8.18
N VAL A 270 -4.47 36.94 -7.70
CA VAL A 270 -3.35 36.52 -6.81
C VAL A 270 -3.25 37.39 -5.56
N GLY A 271 -3.88 38.56 -5.55
CA GLY A 271 -4.07 39.29 -4.32
C GLY A 271 -5.30 38.75 -3.62
N MET A 272 -5.27 38.63 -2.32
CA MET A 272 -6.36 38.28 -1.42
C MET A 272 -7.62 39.09 -1.70
N ALA A 273 -8.22 38.85 -2.87
CA ALA A 273 -9.34 39.60 -3.39
C ALA A 273 -10.62 38.88 -3.05
N LEU A 274 -11.38 39.51 -2.17
CA LEU A 274 -12.83 39.66 -2.25
C LEU A 274 -13.55 38.42 -2.81
N GLY A 275 -13.78 37.44 -1.95
CA GLY A 275 -14.85 36.46 -2.11
C GLY A 275 -16.20 37.17 -2.25
N LYS A 276 -17.22 36.47 -2.67
CA LYS A 276 -18.59 36.96 -2.90
C LYS A 276 -19.02 38.01 -1.87
N GLN A 277 -19.49 39.11 -2.35
CA GLN A 277 -19.83 40.40 -1.69
C GLN A 277 -20.58 40.30 -0.34
N ASN A 278 -21.26 39.20 -0.03
CA ASN A 278 -21.99 39.02 1.24
C ASN A 278 -21.17 38.37 2.38
N GLU A 279 -20.09 37.62 2.07
CA GLU A 279 -19.24 37.01 3.11
C GLU A 279 -18.19 38.02 3.64
N ASP A 280 -17.83 39.02 2.88
CA ASP A 280 -16.73 39.94 3.21
C ASP A 280 -17.11 40.95 4.32
N CYS A 281 -18.36 41.38 4.40
CA CYS A 281 -18.80 42.31 5.45
C CYS A 281 -18.75 41.69 6.84
N THR A 282 -19.14 40.44 6.98
CA THR A 282 -19.10 39.69 8.28
C THR A 282 -17.66 39.48 8.75
N PHE A 283 -16.73 39.23 7.81
CA PHE A 283 -15.32 39.05 8.13
C PHE A 283 -14.65 40.36 8.58
N ILE A 284 -14.94 41.46 7.92
CA ILE A 284 -14.42 42.79 8.30
C ILE A 284 -14.96 43.21 9.68
N ILE A 285 -16.24 43.01 9.95
CA ILE A 285 -16.84 43.25 11.25
C ILE A 285 -16.10 42.43 12.31
N ARG A 286 -15.82 41.17 12.02
CA ARG A 286 -15.06 40.30 12.90
C ARG A 286 -13.62 40.79 13.14
N ARG A 287 -12.90 41.24 12.10
CA ARG A 287 -11.58 41.87 12.25
C ARG A 287 -11.64 43.06 13.19
N ILE A 288 -12.57 43.97 12.97
CA ILE A 288 -12.73 45.18 13.79
C ILE A 288 -13.10 44.83 15.24
N SER A 289 -14.04 43.91 15.47
CA SER A 289 -14.42 43.50 16.81
C SER A 289 -13.28 42.83 17.59
N MET A 290 -12.37 42.12 16.90
CA MET A 290 -11.24 41.49 17.53
C MET A 290 -10.10 42.47 17.89
N LEU A 291 -10.02 43.65 17.26
CA LEU A 291 -8.99 44.64 17.58
C LEU A 291 -9.05 45.12 19.04
N SER A 292 -10.25 45.13 19.65
CA SER A 292 -10.46 45.51 21.05
C SER A 292 -10.27 44.39 22.05
N THR A 293 -10.18 43.13 21.59
CA THR A 293 -10.24 41.92 22.46
C THR A 293 -8.96 41.09 22.52
N TYR A 294 -7.84 41.55 21.92
CA TYR A 294 -6.56 40.82 22.00
C TYR A 294 -6.02 40.81 23.44
N PRO A 295 -6.13 39.69 24.18
CA PRO A 295 -5.72 39.66 25.60
C PRO A 295 -4.20 39.55 25.77
N PRO A 296 -3.61 40.08 26.86
CA PRO A 296 -2.25 39.83 27.24
C PRO A 296 -2.03 38.33 27.57
N ASN A 297 -0.79 37.89 27.49
CA ASN A 297 -0.38 36.50 27.66
C ASN A 297 -0.88 35.88 28.97
N SER A 298 -1.80 34.90 28.94
CA SER A 298 -2.19 34.15 30.13
C SER A 298 -1.49 32.77 30.19
N PRO A 299 -1.09 32.29 31.38
CA PRO A 299 -0.35 31.02 31.55
C PRO A 299 -1.20 29.79 31.16
N LYS A 300 -2.54 29.85 31.26
CA LYS A 300 -3.45 28.78 30.83
C LYS A 300 -3.35 28.48 29.32
N SER A 301 -2.87 29.42 28.52
CA SER A 301 -2.64 29.23 27.08
C SER A 301 -1.39 28.40 26.76
N LEU A 302 -0.44 28.24 27.70
CA LEU A 302 0.80 27.48 27.48
C LEU A 302 0.53 25.97 27.50
N LEU A 303 -0.23 25.47 28.45
CA LEU A 303 -0.62 24.07 28.56
C LEU A 303 -1.44 23.62 27.33
N LEU A 304 -2.39 24.46 26.88
CA LEU A 304 -3.17 24.19 25.66
C LEU A 304 -2.27 24.15 24.41
N ARG A 305 -1.24 25.01 24.35
CA ARG A 305 -0.26 25.01 23.25
C ARG A 305 0.57 23.74 23.23
N ILE A 306 1.05 23.29 24.39
CA ILE A 306 1.82 22.03 24.54
C ILE A 306 0.95 20.84 24.17
N ALA A 307 -0.30 20.76 24.64
CA ALA A 307 -1.22 19.69 24.32
C ALA A 307 -1.54 19.64 22.81
N PHE A 308 -1.77 20.79 22.16
CA PHE A 308 -2.06 20.85 20.73
C PHE A 308 -0.83 20.61 19.86
N THR A 309 0.35 21.07 20.27
CA THR A 309 1.59 20.75 19.55
C THR A 309 1.89 19.26 19.67
N GLY A 310 1.70 18.68 20.84
CA GLY A 310 1.79 17.24 21.06
C GLY A 310 0.80 16.44 20.21
N PHE A 311 -0.46 16.85 20.17
CA PHE A 311 -1.49 16.21 19.31
C PHE A 311 -1.18 16.35 17.82
N SER A 312 -0.67 17.51 17.37
CA SER A 312 -0.31 17.76 15.98
C SER A 312 0.90 16.96 15.52
N ILE A 313 1.80 16.57 16.44
CA ILE A 313 2.93 15.68 16.19
C ILE A 313 2.50 14.21 16.29
N LEU A 314 1.69 13.86 17.30
CA LEU A 314 1.23 12.48 17.54
C LEU A 314 0.25 12.00 16.48
N MET A 315 -0.64 12.86 15.98
CA MET A 315 -1.66 12.46 15.01
C MET A 315 -1.06 11.95 13.68
N PRO A 316 -0.11 12.62 13.02
CA PRO A 316 0.57 12.08 11.85
C PRO A 316 1.40 10.83 12.16
N ILE A 317 2.02 10.76 13.35
CA ILE A 317 2.75 9.58 13.80
C ILE A 317 1.78 8.41 14.05
N CYS A 318 0.63 8.65 14.68
CA CYS A 318 -0.40 7.63 14.87
C CYS A 318 -1.04 7.18 13.55
N VAL A 319 -1.27 8.10 12.60
CA VAL A 319 -1.75 7.75 11.25
C VAL A 319 -0.66 7.00 10.47
N ALA A 320 0.60 7.42 10.57
CA ALA A 320 1.74 6.70 10.00
C ALA A 320 1.91 5.32 10.68
N TYR A 321 1.73 5.23 12.00
CA TYR A 321 1.84 3.99 12.76
C TYR A 321 0.63 3.07 12.57
N SER A 322 -0.58 3.59 12.43
CA SER A 322 -1.77 2.79 12.09
C SER A 322 -1.76 2.36 10.63
N ALA A 323 -1.30 3.19 9.70
CA ALA A 323 -1.03 2.79 8.32
C ALA A 323 0.11 1.77 8.26
N ALA A 324 1.19 1.94 9.02
CA ALA A 324 2.24 0.94 9.19
C ALA A 324 1.78 -0.29 9.98
N GLY A 325 0.85 -0.16 10.91
CA GLY A 325 0.28 -1.24 11.72
C GLY A 325 -0.77 -2.06 10.97
N THR A 326 -1.52 -1.48 10.07
CA THR A 326 -2.40 -2.20 9.12
C THR A 326 -1.61 -2.80 7.96
N LEU A 327 -0.41 -2.27 7.66
CA LEU A 327 0.56 -2.80 6.70
C LEU A 327 1.64 -3.67 7.37
N SER A 328 1.71 -3.72 8.71
CA SER A 328 2.49 -4.70 9.49
C SER A 328 1.80 -6.07 9.55
N GLY A 329 1.02 -6.40 8.50
CA GLY A 329 0.80 -7.75 8.11
C GLY A 329 2.15 -8.34 7.71
N THR A 330 2.73 -9.14 8.63
CA THR A 330 3.97 -9.90 8.44
C THR A 330 5.15 -9.06 7.93
N LYS A 331 5.93 -8.49 8.84
CA LYS A 331 7.38 -8.39 8.60
C LYS A 331 7.78 -9.78 8.12
N ALA A 332 8.18 -9.91 6.85
CA ALA A 332 8.74 -11.15 6.37
C ALA A 332 9.87 -11.51 7.34
N LYS A 333 9.62 -12.48 8.21
CA LYS A 333 10.58 -12.85 9.24
C LYS A 333 11.76 -13.38 8.48
N VAL A 334 12.88 -12.70 8.56
CA VAL A 334 14.12 -13.16 7.91
C VAL A 334 14.47 -14.49 8.53
N VAL A 335 14.78 -15.49 7.70
CA VAL A 335 15.13 -16.82 8.17
C VAL A 335 16.21 -16.75 9.24
N ASP A 336 15.90 -17.25 10.43
CA ASP A 336 16.86 -17.36 11.52
C ASP A 336 17.88 -18.47 11.20
N THR A 337 19.13 -18.09 11.03
CA THR A 337 20.24 -18.99 10.70
C THR A 337 21.15 -19.26 11.90
N SER A 338 20.72 -18.96 13.11
CA SER A 338 21.51 -19.15 14.33
C SER A 338 21.69 -20.63 14.72
N HIS A 339 20.88 -21.53 14.17
CA HIS A 339 20.85 -22.99 14.53
C HIS A 339 21.30 -23.89 13.39
N LEU A 340 22.11 -23.43 12.45
CA LEU A 340 22.55 -24.23 11.31
C LEU A 340 23.47 -25.39 11.75
N ASP A 341 23.15 -26.58 11.28
CA ASP A 341 23.99 -27.77 11.37
C ASP A 341 24.91 -27.83 10.15
N PRO A 342 26.25 -27.84 10.32
CA PRO A 342 27.18 -27.83 9.20
C PRO A 342 27.01 -29.01 8.22
N GLY A 343 26.65 -30.21 8.75
CA GLY A 343 26.42 -31.39 7.92
C GLY A 343 25.18 -31.23 7.05
N MET A 344 24.06 -30.79 7.65
CA MET A 344 22.81 -30.51 6.93
C MET A 344 22.96 -29.36 5.95
N GLN A 345 23.71 -28.32 6.33
CA GLN A 345 23.98 -27.17 5.47
C GLN A 345 24.74 -27.59 4.20
N ASN A 346 25.80 -28.41 4.32
CA ASN A 346 26.53 -28.89 3.17
C ASN A 346 25.68 -29.79 2.24
N ILE A 347 24.76 -30.58 2.80
CA ILE A 347 23.81 -31.38 2.00
C ILE A 347 22.88 -30.42 1.22
N ALA A 348 22.28 -29.44 1.88
CA ALA A 348 21.35 -28.50 1.25
C ALA A 348 22.03 -27.70 0.14
N GLU A 349 23.23 -27.18 0.37
CA GLU A 349 24.02 -26.42 -0.61
C GLU A 349 24.35 -27.24 -1.85
N ARG A 350 24.83 -28.44 -1.67
CA ARG A 350 25.15 -29.35 -2.77
C ARG A 350 23.92 -29.69 -3.62
N GLU A 351 22.84 -30.09 -2.97
CA GLU A 351 21.63 -30.54 -3.67
C GLU A 351 20.91 -29.39 -4.40
N ILE A 352 20.86 -28.19 -3.81
CA ILE A 352 20.22 -27.07 -4.50
C ILE A 352 21.05 -26.59 -5.69
N ALA A 353 22.37 -26.55 -5.56
CA ALA A 353 23.26 -26.19 -6.69
C ALA A 353 23.14 -27.20 -7.84
N ALA A 354 23.10 -28.51 -7.50
CA ALA A 354 22.88 -29.56 -8.49
C ALA A 354 21.50 -29.48 -9.15
N ALA A 355 20.44 -29.16 -8.39
CA ALA A 355 19.08 -29.03 -8.89
C ALA A 355 18.93 -27.84 -9.84
N VAL A 356 19.43 -26.66 -9.47
CA VAL A 356 19.40 -25.46 -10.32
C VAL A 356 20.09 -25.72 -11.65
N LYS A 357 21.23 -26.37 -11.66
CA LYS A 357 21.97 -26.77 -12.87
C LYS A 357 21.19 -27.80 -13.69
N ARG A 358 20.70 -28.87 -13.04
CA ARG A 358 20.00 -30.01 -13.71
C ARG A 358 18.73 -29.57 -14.41
N TYR A 359 17.96 -28.71 -13.76
CA TYR A 359 16.65 -28.27 -14.24
C TYR A 359 16.68 -26.94 -14.98
N HIS A 360 17.86 -26.41 -15.24
CA HIS A 360 18.03 -25.08 -15.88
C HIS A 360 17.22 -23.99 -15.17
N ALA A 361 17.07 -24.15 -13.84
CA ALA A 361 16.22 -23.27 -13.04
C ALA A 361 16.89 -21.91 -12.86
N LYS A 362 16.08 -20.85 -12.80
CA LYS A 362 16.55 -19.49 -12.53
C LYS A 362 17.15 -19.39 -11.12
N SER A 363 16.44 -19.97 -10.15
CA SER A 363 16.90 -20.08 -8.78
C SER A 363 16.21 -21.25 -8.05
N GLY A 364 16.69 -21.53 -6.84
CA GLY A 364 16.03 -22.49 -5.95
C GLY A 364 16.51 -22.35 -4.52
N VAL A 365 15.75 -22.93 -3.60
CA VAL A 365 16.06 -22.94 -2.17
C VAL A 365 15.70 -24.28 -1.55
N ILE A 366 16.53 -24.73 -0.61
CA ILE A 366 16.26 -25.83 0.30
C ILE A 366 16.32 -25.31 1.72
N ALA A 367 15.29 -25.61 2.52
CA ALA A 367 15.31 -25.43 3.96
C ALA A 367 15.08 -26.77 4.64
N ILE A 368 15.85 -27.04 5.70
CA ILE A 368 15.70 -28.23 6.57
C ILE A 368 15.42 -27.73 7.98
N ALA A 369 14.38 -28.25 8.64
CA ALA A 369 14.04 -27.89 10.01
C ALA A 369 13.97 -29.11 10.92
N ASN A 370 14.21 -28.87 12.22
CA ASN A 370 14.00 -29.85 13.27
C ASN A 370 12.50 -29.90 13.61
N PRO A 371 11.83 -31.09 13.50
CA PRO A 371 10.40 -31.21 13.76
C PRO A 371 9.99 -30.93 15.22
N ASN A 372 10.90 -31.09 16.18
CA ASN A 372 10.59 -30.92 17.60
C ASN A 372 10.70 -29.45 18.07
N THR A 373 11.49 -28.63 17.38
CA THR A 373 11.72 -27.22 17.76
C THR A 373 11.21 -26.24 16.74
N GLY A 374 10.94 -26.68 15.50
CA GLY A 374 10.60 -25.84 14.38
C GLY A 374 11.75 -24.94 13.88
N ASN A 375 12.95 -25.07 14.44
CA ASN A 375 14.12 -24.28 14.04
C ASN A 375 14.70 -24.80 12.72
N ILE A 376 15.09 -23.88 11.85
CA ILE A 376 15.79 -24.18 10.61
C ILE A 376 17.23 -24.56 10.95
N ILE A 377 17.64 -25.78 10.57
CA ILE A 377 18.97 -26.32 10.77
C ILE A 377 19.83 -26.34 9.50
N ALA A 378 19.24 -26.10 8.33
CA ALA A 378 19.93 -25.81 7.10
C ALA A 378 19.09 -24.90 6.20
N PHE A 379 19.74 -23.94 5.55
CA PHE A 379 19.13 -23.04 4.57
C PHE A 379 20.12 -22.75 3.46
N ALA A 380 19.83 -23.25 2.28
CA ALA A 380 20.70 -23.06 1.12
C ALA A 380 19.91 -22.55 -0.08
N GLU A 381 20.43 -21.54 -0.74
CA GLU A 381 19.87 -20.96 -1.96
C GLU A 381 20.90 -20.99 -3.08
N SER A 382 20.43 -21.16 -4.32
CA SER A 382 21.26 -21.12 -5.51
C SER A 382 20.54 -20.38 -6.63
N SER A 383 21.26 -19.57 -7.40
CA SER A 383 20.72 -18.76 -8.48
C SER A 383 21.73 -18.67 -9.63
N GLN A 384 21.22 -18.60 -10.87
CA GLN A 384 22.07 -18.35 -12.03
C GLN A 384 22.58 -16.89 -12.06
N ASN A 385 21.82 -15.94 -11.51
CA ASN A 385 22.17 -14.52 -11.43
C ASN A 385 22.43 -14.09 -9.98
N LYS A 386 23.61 -13.52 -9.70
CA LYS A 386 24.03 -13.10 -8.35
C LYS A 386 23.22 -11.91 -7.78
N GLU A 387 22.47 -11.16 -8.59
CA GLU A 387 21.70 -9.96 -8.19
C GLU A 387 20.26 -10.26 -7.79
N GLN A 388 19.88 -11.52 -7.65
CA GLN A 388 18.50 -11.90 -7.36
C GLN A 388 18.18 -11.77 -5.87
N ASN A 389 16.95 -11.31 -5.54
CA ASN A 389 16.46 -11.21 -4.17
C ASN A 389 16.59 -12.55 -3.44
N SER A 390 17.17 -12.52 -2.25
CA SER A 390 17.38 -13.70 -1.43
C SER A 390 16.04 -14.34 -1.01
N TRP A 391 15.98 -15.67 -1.03
CA TRP A 391 14.86 -16.45 -0.51
C TRP A 391 14.64 -16.27 1.00
N LYS A 392 15.61 -15.72 1.74
CA LYS A 392 15.51 -15.47 3.19
C LYS A 392 14.31 -14.59 3.58
N SER A 393 13.92 -13.67 2.71
CA SER A 393 12.83 -12.73 2.96
C SER A 393 11.77 -12.72 1.87
N ARG A 394 11.92 -13.58 0.85
CA ARG A 394 10.97 -13.62 -0.27
C ARG A 394 9.61 -14.14 0.19
N VAL A 395 8.56 -13.43 -0.20
CA VAL A 395 7.17 -13.85 -0.01
C VAL A 395 6.66 -14.46 -1.31
N PHE A 396 5.97 -15.60 -1.22
CA PHE A 396 5.39 -16.34 -2.34
C PHE A 396 4.08 -17.01 -1.93
N SER A 397 3.31 -17.55 -2.89
CA SER A 397 2.13 -18.35 -2.62
C SER A 397 2.48 -19.80 -2.34
N PRO A 398 1.90 -20.46 -1.31
CA PRO A 398 2.16 -21.86 -1.01
C PRO A 398 1.57 -22.82 -2.05
N GLY A 399 0.58 -22.39 -2.83
CA GLY A 399 -0.15 -23.25 -3.75
C GLY A 399 -0.70 -24.49 -3.06
N SER A 400 -0.70 -25.62 -3.74
CA SER A 400 -1.23 -26.89 -3.20
C SER A 400 -0.50 -27.44 -1.96
N THR A 401 0.61 -26.84 -1.52
CA THR A 401 1.25 -27.22 -0.24
C THR A 401 0.44 -26.79 0.97
N ILE A 402 -0.57 -25.93 0.82
CA ILE A 402 -1.51 -25.54 1.89
C ILE A 402 -2.60 -26.61 2.15
N LYS A 403 -2.91 -27.44 1.18
CA LYS A 403 -4.04 -28.39 1.24
C LYS A 403 -4.06 -29.30 2.47
N PRO A 404 -2.93 -29.80 3.00
CA PRO A 404 -2.91 -30.56 4.25
C PRO A 404 -3.49 -29.80 5.44
N PHE A 405 -3.29 -28.49 5.50
CA PHE A 405 -3.79 -27.63 6.60
C PHE A 405 -5.29 -27.38 6.47
N ILE A 406 -5.81 -27.27 5.24
CA ILE A 406 -7.26 -27.23 4.99
C ILE A 406 -7.92 -28.53 5.43
N ALA A 407 -7.34 -29.68 5.04
CA ALA A 407 -7.82 -30.98 5.46
C ALA A 407 -7.75 -31.16 6.99
N ALA A 408 -6.65 -30.75 7.62
CA ALA A 408 -6.47 -30.77 9.07
C ALA A 408 -7.53 -29.94 9.80
N ALA A 409 -7.82 -28.75 9.29
CA ALA A 409 -8.86 -27.88 9.85
C ALA A 409 -10.25 -28.50 9.77
N ALA A 410 -10.57 -29.12 8.64
CA ALA A 410 -11.85 -29.78 8.42
C ALA A 410 -12.00 -31.01 9.33
N ILE A 411 -11.03 -31.95 9.34
CA ILE A 411 -11.08 -33.17 10.16
C ILE A 411 -11.20 -32.81 11.65
N ASP A 412 -10.40 -31.85 12.13
CA ASP A 412 -10.37 -31.46 13.54
C ASP A 412 -11.65 -30.72 14.00
N SER A 413 -12.49 -30.26 13.06
CA SER A 413 -13.80 -29.69 13.37
C SER A 413 -14.85 -30.71 13.83
N GLY A 414 -14.55 -32.02 13.74
CA GLY A 414 -15.38 -33.10 14.28
C GLY A 414 -16.41 -33.72 13.33
N ASN A 415 -16.44 -33.32 12.06
CA ASN A 415 -17.28 -33.94 11.04
C ASN A 415 -16.55 -35.10 10.36
N SER A 416 -17.30 -36.13 9.88
CA SER A 416 -16.75 -37.36 9.30
C SER A 416 -16.19 -37.15 7.88
N TYR A 417 -15.28 -36.19 7.70
CA TYR A 417 -14.69 -35.85 6.38
C TYR A 417 -13.91 -37.00 5.74
N GLU A 418 -13.31 -37.88 6.55
CA GLU A 418 -12.45 -38.97 6.08
C GLU A 418 -13.22 -40.05 5.34
N THR A 419 -14.45 -40.35 5.75
CA THR A 419 -15.30 -41.39 5.18
C THR A 419 -16.19 -40.91 4.04
N LYS A 420 -16.23 -39.58 3.81
CA LYS A 420 -17.11 -38.95 2.85
C LYS A 420 -16.50 -38.92 1.45
N SER A 421 -17.33 -39.13 0.45
CA SER A 421 -16.99 -38.92 -0.96
C SER A 421 -17.58 -37.62 -1.45
N TYR A 422 -16.76 -36.83 -2.13
CA TYR A 422 -17.11 -35.52 -2.69
C TYR A 422 -17.25 -35.63 -4.21
N ASP A 423 -18.25 -34.98 -4.75
CA ASP A 423 -18.34 -34.73 -6.20
C ASP A 423 -17.31 -33.65 -6.57
N CYS A 424 -16.29 -34.03 -7.32
CA CYS A 424 -15.12 -33.22 -7.63
C CYS A 424 -15.02 -32.86 -9.12
N HIS A 425 -16.15 -32.93 -9.85
CA HIS A 425 -16.19 -32.55 -11.26
C HIS A 425 -15.72 -31.10 -11.47
N SER A 426 -14.98 -30.87 -12.54
CA SER A 426 -14.56 -29.54 -12.97
C SER A 426 -15.03 -29.27 -14.40
N PRO A 427 -15.33 -28.03 -14.78
CA PRO A 427 -15.16 -26.80 -14.02
C PRO A 427 -16.17 -26.62 -12.89
N TYR A 428 -15.75 -25.94 -11.80
CA TYR A 428 -16.58 -25.54 -10.67
C TYR A 428 -16.63 -24.01 -10.60
N TYR A 429 -17.83 -23.45 -10.54
CA TYR A 429 -18.06 -22.00 -10.65
C TYR A 429 -18.42 -21.43 -9.28
N ILE A 430 -17.76 -20.36 -8.91
CA ILE A 430 -18.09 -19.54 -7.72
C ILE A 430 -18.04 -18.09 -8.18
N GLU A 431 -19.16 -17.39 -8.15
CA GLU A 431 -19.31 -16.02 -8.66
C GLU A 431 -18.82 -15.92 -10.12
N ASP A 432 -17.87 -15.03 -10.40
CA ASP A 432 -17.28 -14.82 -11.72
C ASP A 432 -16.02 -15.67 -11.98
N LYS A 433 -15.61 -16.50 -10.99
CA LYS A 433 -14.42 -17.35 -11.09
C LYS A 433 -14.74 -18.80 -11.40
N THR A 434 -13.86 -19.37 -12.21
CA THR A 434 -13.92 -20.79 -12.60
C THR A 434 -12.73 -21.53 -11.98
N PHE A 435 -13.02 -22.61 -11.26
CA PHE A 435 -12.01 -23.48 -10.64
C PHE A 435 -11.95 -24.81 -11.36
N THR A 436 -10.74 -25.28 -11.68
CA THR A 436 -10.53 -26.52 -12.42
C THR A 436 -9.56 -27.46 -11.71
N ASN A 437 -9.67 -28.75 -11.97
CA ASN A 437 -8.70 -29.75 -11.55
C ASN A 437 -7.56 -29.86 -12.58
N TYR A 438 -6.36 -30.23 -12.16
CA TYR A 438 -5.28 -30.53 -13.08
C TYR A 438 -5.66 -31.65 -14.06
N ASN A 439 -6.34 -32.70 -13.56
CA ASN A 439 -6.97 -33.72 -14.40
C ASN A 439 -8.47 -33.46 -14.46
N SER A 440 -8.98 -33.14 -15.66
CA SER A 440 -10.39 -32.83 -15.87
C SER A 440 -11.35 -34.03 -15.70
N ASN A 441 -10.82 -35.27 -15.77
CA ASN A 441 -11.61 -36.52 -15.70
C ASN A 441 -11.80 -37.03 -14.27
N VAL A 442 -11.79 -36.15 -13.27
CA VAL A 442 -12.06 -36.54 -11.89
C VAL A 442 -13.56 -36.43 -11.63
N GLY A 443 -14.17 -37.56 -11.25
CA GLY A 443 -15.54 -37.64 -10.75
C GLY A 443 -15.61 -37.43 -9.24
N SER A 444 -16.15 -38.40 -8.51
CA SER A 444 -16.16 -38.36 -7.05
C SER A 444 -14.83 -38.88 -6.47
N ALA A 445 -14.40 -38.29 -5.35
CA ALA A 445 -13.20 -38.71 -4.64
C ALA A 445 -13.33 -38.49 -3.13
N SER A 446 -12.61 -39.30 -2.34
CA SER A 446 -12.45 -39.11 -0.91
C SER A 446 -11.46 -37.96 -0.62
N LEU A 447 -11.46 -37.45 0.61
CA LEU A 447 -10.48 -36.44 1.06
C LEU A 447 -9.03 -36.95 0.92
N ALA A 448 -8.79 -38.24 1.23
CA ALA A 448 -7.47 -38.86 1.09
C ALA A 448 -6.99 -38.88 -0.37
N GLU A 449 -7.88 -39.23 -1.32
CA GLU A 449 -7.57 -39.16 -2.75
C GLU A 449 -7.38 -37.72 -3.23
N ALA A 450 -8.16 -36.78 -2.70
CA ALA A 450 -8.05 -35.36 -3.04
C ALA A 450 -6.69 -34.78 -2.62
N ILE A 451 -6.17 -35.17 -1.45
CA ILE A 451 -4.81 -34.79 -1.00
C ILE A 451 -3.77 -35.49 -1.88
N ALA A 452 -3.89 -36.81 -2.09
CA ALA A 452 -2.92 -37.61 -2.84
C ALA A 452 -2.76 -37.11 -4.28
N LYS A 453 -3.87 -36.92 -4.99
CA LYS A 453 -3.92 -36.50 -6.40
C LYS A 453 -3.99 -34.97 -6.57
N SER A 454 -3.98 -34.22 -5.46
CA SER A 454 -4.06 -32.75 -5.43
C SER A 454 -5.29 -32.15 -6.11
N ILE A 455 -6.47 -32.76 -5.92
CA ILE A 455 -7.71 -32.40 -6.59
C ILE A 455 -8.24 -31.08 -6.00
N ASN A 456 -8.40 -30.04 -6.83
CA ASN A 456 -8.78 -28.70 -6.41
C ASN A 456 -10.21 -28.63 -5.91
N VAL A 457 -11.16 -29.05 -6.76
CA VAL A 457 -12.61 -28.91 -6.49
C VAL A 457 -13.02 -29.65 -5.21
N CYS A 458 -12.43 -30.82 -4.95
CA CYS A 458 -12.69 -31.54 -3.69
C CYS A 458 -12.32 -30.70 -2.47
N LEU A 459 -11.12 -30.10 -2.46
CA LEU A 459 -10.63 -29.30 -1.32
C LEU A 459 -11.46 -28.02 -1.12
N ILE A 460 -11.93 -27.41 -2.21
CA ILE A 460 -12.87 -26.28 -2.15
C ILE A 460 -14.16 -26.72 -1.43
N LYS A 461 -14.78 -27.81 -1.85
CA LYS A 461 -16.02 -28.30 -1.22
C LYS A 461 -15.83 -28.68 0.24
N VAL A 462 -14.70 -29.31 0.58
CA VAL A 462 -14.33 -29.62 1.98
C VAL A 462 -14.20 -28.33 2.81
N SER A 463 -13.56 -27.30 2.28
CA SER A 463 -13.40 -26.04 3.00
C SER A 463 -14.73 -25.29 3.17
N GLN A 464 -15.59 -25.30 2.16
CA GLN A 464 -16.95 -24.72 2.22
C GLN A 464 -17.81 -25.42 3.27
N GLU A 465 -17.74 -26.77 3.34
CA GLU A 465 -18.45 -27.55 4.36
C GLU A 465 -17.93 -27.28 5.78
N ALA A 466 -16.61 -27.12 5.95
CA ALA A 466 -16.02 -26.79 7.25
C ALA A 466 -16.34 -25.35 7.67
N GLY A 467 -16.52 -24.46 6.73
CA GLY A 467 -16.91 -23.06 6.92
C GLY A 467 -15.74 -22.11 7.19
N ALA A 468 -15.91 -20.88 6.78
CA ALA A 468 -14.89 -19.83 6.83
C ALA A 468 -14.31 -19.58 8.25
N PRO A 469 -15.10 -19.55 9.33
CA PRO A 469 -14.55 -19.33 10.68
C PRO A 469 -13.56 -20.44 11.11
N VAL A 470 -13.86 -21.70 10.78
CA VAL A 470 -13.02 -22.85 11.11
C VAL A 470 -11.71 -22.79 10.33
N ILE A 471 -11.79 -22.67 9.02
CA ILE A 471 -10.63 -22.64 8.12
C ILE A 471 -9.72 -21.45 8.45
N ARG A 472 -10.30 -20.24 8.54
CA ARG A 472 -9.55 -19.03 8.86
C ARG A 472 -8.80 -19.13 10.18
N LYS A 473 -9.49 -19.59 11.25
CA LYS A 473 -8.90 -19.74 12.57
C LYS A 473 -7.75 -20.75 12.56
N LYS A 474 -7.97 -21.94 12.01
CA LYS A 474 -6.96 -23.00 12.00
C LYS A 474 -5.74 -22.65 11.16
N LEU A 475 -5.93 -22.08 9.98
CA LEU A 475 -4.80 -21.61 9.17
C LEU A 475 -3.98 -20.54 9.91
N SER A 476 -4.64 -19.60 10.62
CA SER A 476 -3.93 -18.62 11.44
C SER A 476 -3.16 -19.26 12.59
N GLU A 477 -3.70 -20.30 13.22
CA GLU A 477 -3.03 -21.06 14.29
C GLU A 477 -1.79 -21.81 13.75
N PHE A 478 -1.83 -22.32 12.52
CA PHE A 478 -0.68 -22.92 11.83
C PHE A 478 0.38 -21.90 11.37
N GLY A 479 0.10 -20.60 11.45
CA GLY A 479 1.05 -19.54 11.14
C GLY A 479 0.86 -18.86 9.78
N PHE A 480 -0.26 -19.12 9.08
CA PHE A 480 -0.64 -18.38 7.88
C PHE A 480 -1.31 -17.06 8.27
N ASP A 481 -0.95 -15.96 7.61
CA ASP A 481 -1.54 -14.64 7.91
C ASP A 481 -2.92 -14.46 7.27
N MET A 482 -3.90 -15.16 7.83
CA MET A 482 -5.27 -15.10 7.33
C MET A 482 -6.00 -13.81 7.71
N ASN A 483 -5.52 -13.05 8.70
CA ASN A 483 -6.16 -11.81 9.11
C ASN A 483 -5.92 -10.67 8.13
N SER A 484 -4.72 -10.58 7.55
CA SER A 484 -4.40 -9.61 6.49
C SER A 484 -4.86 -10.10 5.11
N TRP A 485 -4.97 -11.40 4.90
CA TRP A 485 -5.36 -11.98 3.63
C TRP A 485 -6.87 -11.99 3.40
N TRP A 486 -7.68 -12.24 4.47
CA TRP A 486 -9.15 -12.33 4.37
C TRP A 486 -9.78 -10.96 4.17
N GLN A 487 -10.54 -10.78 3.09
CA GLN A 487 -11.12 -9.50 2.69
C GLN A 487 -12.62 -9.45 3.04
N ALA A 488 -13.06 -8.33 3.63
CA ALA A 488 -14.45 -8.17 4.06
C ALA A 488 -15.45 -7.90 2.92
N ASP A 489 -14.95 -7.54 1.74
CA ASP A 489 -15.72 -7.21 0.55
C ASP A 489 -15.89 -8.39 -0.43
N GLN A 490 -15.32 -9.56 -0.12
CA GLN A 490 -15.45 -10.78 -0.90
C GLN A 490 -16.27 -11.82 -0.14
N SER A 491 -17.00 -12.68 -0.87
CA SER A 491 -17.75 -13.76 -0.23
C SER A 491 -16.83 -14.77 0.45
N ASP A 492 -17.34 -15.40 1.52
CA ASP A 492 -16.64 -16.48 2.20
C ASP A 492 -16.37 -17.68 1.29
N ASP A 493 -17.31 -18.01 0.40
CA ASP A 493 -17.16 -19.12 -0.54
C ASP A 493 -16.02 -18.92 -1.52
N LEU A 494 -15.87 -17.71 -2.06
CA LEU A 494 -14.75 -17.38 -2.95
C LEU A 494 -13.42 -17.42 -2.21
N GLN A 495 -13.38 -16.86 -1.01
CA GLN A 495 -12.16 -16.85 -0.19
C GLN A 495 -11.76 -18.25 0.29
N LEU A 496 -12.73 -19.11 0.65
CA LEU A 496 -12.47 -20.51 0.96
C LEU A 496 -11.90 -21.27 -0.25
N ALA A 497 -12.44 -21.02 -1.45
CA ALA A 497 -11.91 -21.61 -2.66
C ALA A 497 -10.46 -21.20 -2.92
N MET A 498 -10.17 -19.91 -2.85
CA MET A 498 -8.81 -19.39 -3.02
C MET A 498 -7.85 -19.90 -1.94
N ALA A 499 -8.28 -19.93 -0.67
CA ALA A 499 -7.49 -20.48 0.44
C ALA A 499 -7.17 -21.94 0.23
N SER A 500 -8.13 -22.75 -0.26
CA SER A 500 -7.95 -24.19 -0.52
C SER A 500 -6.90 -24.48 -1.59
N LEU A 501 -6.66 -23.52 -2.49
CA LEU A 501 -5.64 -23.61 -3.53
C LEU A 501 -4.33 -22.93 -3.14
N GLY A 502 -4.30 -22.21 -2.02
CA GLY A 502 -3.15 -21.41 -1.60
C GLY A 502 -2.90 -20.22 -2.51
N GLU A 503 -3.96 -19.69 -3.15
CA GLU A 503 -3.85 -18.54 -4.04
C GLU A 503 -3.66 -17.24 -3.25
N ASN A 504 -2.61 -16.50 -3.59
CA ASN A 504 -2.30 -15.18 -3.01
C ASN A 504 -2.11 -15.16 -1.47
N ILE A 505 -1.99 -16.32 -0.82
CA ILE A 505 -1.66 -16.37 0.61
C ILE A 505 -0.16 -16.08 0.75
N PRO A 506 0.23 -15.01 1.46
CA PRO A 506 1.64 -14.65 1.58
C PRO A 506 2.34 -15.60 2.58
N VAL A 507 3.30 -16.38 2.08
CA VAL A 507 4.17 -17.19 2.93
C VAL A 507 5.64 -16.90 2.66
N THR A 508 6.49 -17.13 3.67
CA THR A 508 7.94 -17.19 3.55
C THR A 508 8.41 -18.62 3.67
N ILE A 509 9.67 -18.91 3.33
CA ILE A 509 10.28 -20.22 3.57
C ILE A 509 10.15 -20.59 5.05
N GLU A 510 10.44 -19.66 5.96
CA GLU A 510 10.34 -19.89 7.40
C GLU A 510 8.92 -20.23 7.85
N SER A 511 7.91 -19.44 7.43
CA SER A 511 6.52 -19.69 7.85
C SER A 511 6.00 -21.03 7.33
N LEU A 512 6.27 -21.37 6.06
CA LEU A 512 5.77 -22.60 5.46
C LEU A 512 6.43 -23.85 6.05
N ILE A 513 7.76 -23.86 6.20
CA ILE A 513 8.47 -25.03 6.79
C ILE A 513 8.08 -25.23 8.26
N ARG A 514 7.87 -24.14 8.99
CA ARG A 514 7.44 -24.16 10.39
C ARG A 514 6.02 -24.73 10.54
N SER A 515 5.10 -24.40 9.62
CA SER A 515 3.76 -25.01 9.58
C SER A 515 3.84 -26.53 9.34
N TYR A 516 4.71 -26.98 8.43
CA TYR A 516 4.96 -28.42 8.23
C TYR A 516 5.63 -29.09 9.44
N ALA A 517 6.50 -28.38 10.17
CA ALA A 517 7.09 -28.88 11.41
C ALA A 517 6.04 -29.10 12.51
N ILE A 518 5.01 -28.24 12.58
CA ILE A 518 3.86 -28.44 13.49
C ILE A 518 3.09 -29.71 13.13
N LEU A 519 2.85 -29.99 11.84
CA LEU A 519 2.23 -31.25 11.42
C LEU A 519 3.11 -32.45 11.80
N ALA A 520 4.42 -32.38 11.55
CA ALA A 520 5.39 -33.40 11.91
C ALA A 520 5.47 -33.62 13.43
N ASN A 521 5.20 -32.58 14.23
CA ASN A 521 5.14 -32.60 15.68
C ASN A 521 3.72 -32.88 16.22
N LYS A 522 2.96 -33.71 15.52
CA LYS A 522 1.59 -34.11 15.90
C LYS A 522 0.64 -32.94 16.22
N GLY A 523 0.79 -31.84 15.52
CA GLY A 523 -0.04 -30.65 15.69
C GLY A 523 0.35 -29.72 16.84
N HIS A 524 1.50 -29.96 17.51
CA HIS A 524 1.97 -29.12 18.61
C HIS A 524 2.84 -27.96 18.12
N PRO A 525 2.47 -26.70 18.42
CA PRO A 525 3.28 -25.53 18.11
C PRO A 525 4.43 -25.35 19.11
N PHE A 526 5.47 -24.60 18.72
CA PHE A 526 6.71 -24.45 19.51
C PHE A 526 6.65 -23.30 20.53
N ASP A 527 5.73 -22.33 20.35
CA ASP A 527 5.75 -21.06 21.08
C ASP A 527 4.54 -20.83 22.00
N ARG A 528 3.57 -21.74 22.05
CA ARG A 528 2.24 -21.50 22.69
C ARG A 528 1.90 -22.46 23.82
N GLY A 529 2.87 -22.87 24.62
CA GLY A 529 2.60 -23.88 25.64
C GLY A 529 2.15 -25.22 25.00
N ASN A 530 1.81 -26.22 25.79
CA ASN A 530 1.58 -27.59 25.32
C ASN A 530 0.22 -27.82 24.62
N ARG A 531 -0.50 -26.78 24.17
CA ARG A 531 -1.80 -26.96 23.52
C ARG A 531 -1.65 -27.20 22.03
N ALA A 532 -1.98 -28.40 21.59
CA ALA A 532 -2.01 -28.77 20.17
C ALA A 532 -3.03 -27.92 19.37
N ILE A 533 -2.70 -27.57 18.14
CA ILE A 533 -3.58 -26.87 17.18
C ILE A 533 -4.67 -27.84 16.69
N ILE A 534 -4.31 -29.08 16.45
CA ILE A 534 -5.20 -30.17 16.04
C ILE A 534 -5.01 -31.38 16.95
N SER A 535 -6.01 -32.22 17.06
CA SER A 535 -5.95 -33.48 17.83
C SER A 535 -4.91 -34.44 17.26
N GLU A 536 -4.38 -35.35 18.07
CA GLU A 536 -3.45 -36.36 17.62
C GLU A 536 -4.09 -37.30 16.58
N THR A 537 -5.39 -37.59 16.71
CA THR A 537 -6.14 -38.34 15.71
C THR A 537 -6.17 -37.62 14.36
N SER A 538 -6.50 -36.33 14.34
CA SER A 538 -6.48 -35.52 13.11
C SER A 538 -5.07 -35.49 12.50
N SER A 539 -4.05 -35.33 13.33
CA SER A 539 -2.64 -35.33 12.88
C SER A 539 -2.24 -36.65 12.24
N ASN A 540 -2.61 -37.79 12.85
CA ASN A 540 -2.34 -39.12 12.29
C ASN A 540 -3.05 -39.33 10.95
N SER A 541 -4.30 -38.89 10.82
CA SER A 541 -5.04 -38.97 9.55
C SER A 541 -4.35 -38.16 8.46
N ILE A 542 -3.93 -36.92 8.75
CA ILE A 542 -3.17 -36.09 7.80
C ILE A 542 -1.84 -36.75 7.43
N ASN A 543 -1.13 -37.33 8.39
CA ASN A 543 0.12 -38.05 8.13
C ASN A 543 -0.08 -39.19 7.10
N HIS A 544 -1.10 -40.04 7.30
CA HIS A 544 -1.44 -41.11 6.34
C HIS A 544 -1.83 -40.57 4.96
N MET A 545 -2.55 -39.44 4.89
CA MET A 545 -2.88 -38.84 3.61
C MET A 545 -1.65 -38.28 2.88
N LEU A 546 -0.69 -37.72 3.60
CA LEU A 546 0.59 -37.26 3.07
C LEU A 546 1.52 -38.41 2.65
N GLU A 547 1.53 -39.52 3.37
CA GLU A 547 2.21 -40.74 2.94
C GLU A 547 1.60 -41.29 1.65
N ASN A 548 0.26 -41.28 1.54
CA ASN A 548 -0.44 -41.69 0.33
C ASN A 548 -0.16 -40.74 -0.86
N ALA A 549 0.04 -39.46 -0.60
CA ALA A 549 0.44 -38.50 -1.62
C ALA A 549 1.83 -38.80 -2.20
N VAL A 550 2.72 -39.37 -1.39
CA VAL A 550 4.05 -39.79 -1.83
C VAL A 550 4.02 -41.18 -2.48
N THR A 551 3.27 -42.12 -1.96
CA THR A 551 3.25 -43.49 -2.49
C THR A 551 2.40 -43.63 -3.76
N ASN A 552 1.21 -43.05 -3.77
CA ASN A 552 0.21 -43.25 -4.82
C ASN A 552 -0.18 -41.96 -5.54
N GLY A 553 0.28 -40.79 -5.05
CA GLY A 553 -0.10 -39.48 -5.51
C GLY A 553 0.92 -38.75 -6.37
N THR A 554 0.86 -37.40 -6.30
CA THR A 554 1.72 -36.49 -7.08
C THR A 554 3.16 -36.44 -6.61
N GLY A 555 3.48 -37.00 -5.40
CA GLY A 555 4.78 -37.01 -4.78
C GLY A 555 5.63 -38.24 -5.04
N LYS A 556 5.28 -39.11 -5.98
CA LYS A 556 5.95 -40.45 -6.19
C LYS A 556 7.46 -40.39 -6.33
N LEU A 557 8.02 -39.30 -6.85
CA LEU A 557 9.48 -39.17 -7.00
C LEU A 557 10.20 -38.81 -5.69
N ALA A 558 9.46 -38.60 -4.58
CA ALA A 558 10.00 -38.43 -3.23
C ALA A 558 10.10 -39.76 -2.47
N VAL A 559 9.66 -40.90 -3.02
CA VAL A 559 9.73 -42.22 -2.38
C VAL A 559 11.17 -42.61 -2.08
N ILE A 560 11.42 -43.01 -0.83
CA ILE A 560 12.70 -43.55 -0.37
C ILE A 560 12.51 -45.04 0.00
N PRO A 561 13.25 -45.98 -0.63
CA PRO A 561 13.10 -47.38 -0.30
C PRO A 561 13.35 -47.65 1.20
N GLY A 562 12.42 -48.34 1.85
CA GLY A 562 12.52 -48.71 3.27
C GLY A 562 12.27 -47.58 4.27
N VAL A 563 11.92 -46.34 3.82
CA VAL A 563 11.64 -45.21 4.69
C VAL A 563 10.30 -44.58 4.30
N SER A 564 9.40 -44.46 5.28
CA SER A 564 8.14 -43.74 5.05
C SER A 564 8.38 -42.23 4.91
N VAL A 565 7.73 -41.58 3.92
CA VAL A 565 7.83 -40.15 3.64
C VAL A 565 6.43 -39.58 3.61
N ALA A 566 6.19 -38.50 4.36
CA ALA A 566 4.97 -37.70 4.30
C ALA A 566 5.26 -36.36 3.63
N GLY A 567 4.51 -36.01 2.57
CA GLY A 567 4.77 -34.77 1.86
C GLY A 567 3.75 -34.40 0.83
N LYS A 568 3.83 -33.16 0.36
CA LYS A 568 2.91 -32.56 -0.60
C LYS A 568 3.64 -31.73 -1.66
N THR A 569 3.25 -31.94 -2.90
CA THR A 569 3.71 -31.13 -4.04
C THR A 569 2.91 -29.83 -4.13
N GLY A 570 3.55 -28.77 -4.60
CA GLY A 570 2.94 -27.53 -5.02
C GLY A 570 3.46 -27.09 -6.38
N THR A 571 2.62 -26.46 -7.16
CA THR A 571 3.00 -25.78 -8.39
C THR A 571 2.25 -24.45 -8.39
N VAL A 572 2.97 -23.35 -8.47
CA VAL A 572 2.43 -21.99 -8.41
C VAL A 572 2.87 -21.24 -9.65
N ILE A 573 1.98 -20.49 -10.25
CA ILE A 573 2.33 -19.51 -11.27
C ILE A 573 2.32 -18.14 -10.63
N GLU A 574 3.47 -17.46 -10.71
CA GLU A 574 3.61 -16.04 -10.38
C GLU A 574 3.36 -15.20 -11.63
N ASN A 575 3.27 -13.88 -11.45
CA ASN A 575 3.13 -12.93 -12.57
C ASN A 575 4.21 -13.13 -13.64
N ASN A 576 3.87 -12.78 -14.88
CA ASN A 576 4.75 -12.94 -16.05
C ASN A 576 5.07 -14.38 -16.44
N ASN A 577 4.16 -15.35 -16.13
CA ASN A 577 4.35 -16.76 -16.41
C ASN A 577 5.56 -17.41 -15.72
N GLN A 578 6.05 -16.80 -14.66
CA GLN A 578 7.06 -17.39 -13.78
C GLN A 578 6.39 -18.44 -12.89
N TYR A 579 6.98 -19.61 -12.77
CA TYR A 579 6.42 -20.67 -11.95
C TYR A 579 7.38 -21.16 -10.89
N LEU A 580 6.79 -21.63 -9.78
CA LEU A 580 7.49 -22.25 -8.67
C LEU A 580 7.05 -23.71 -8.56
N ALA A 581 8.00 -24.62 -8.57
CA ALA A 581 7.79 -26.03 -8.26
C ALA A 581 8.19 -26.27 -6.81
N LEU A 582 7.25 -26.74 -5.99
CA LEU A 582 7.44 -26.91 -4.55
C LEU A 582 7.26 -28.37 -4.13
N PHE A 583 8.01 -28.78 -3.11
CA PHE A 583 7.73 -29.96 -2.31
C PHE A 583 8.01 -29.65 -0.83
N ALA A 584 7.04 -29.90 0.03
CA ALA A 584 7.17 -29.78 1.47
C ALA A 584 6.76 -31.09 2.15
N GLY A 585 7.56 -31.55 3.09
CA GLY A 585 7.29 -32.81 3.75
C GLY A 585 8.26 -33.10 4.88
N TYR A 586 8.12 -34.28 5.51
CA TYR A 586 8.96 -34.72 6.60
C TYR A 586 9.26 -36.25 6.53
N VAL A 587 10.35 -36.60 7.15
CA VAL A 587 10.91 -37.97 7.07
C VAL A 587 11.63 -38.36 8.36
N PRO A 588 11.50 -39.63 8.82
CA PRO A 588 10.47 -40.63 8.47
C PRO A 588 9.08 -40.17 8.88
N ALA A 589 8.02 -40.59 8.18
CA ALA A 589 6.66 -40.13 8.45
C ALA A 589 6.14 -40.50 9.85
N GLY A 590 6.44 -41.71 10.32
CA GLY A 590 5.96 -42.20 11.62
C GLY A 590 6.73 -41.62 12.83
N ASN A 591 8.01 -41.25 12.65
CA ASN A 591 8.84 -40.59 13.67
C ASN A 591 9.73 -39.53 12.99
N PRO A 592 9.21 -38.35 12.72
CA PRO A 592 9.90 -37.34 11.95
C PRO A 592 11.22 -36.90 12.58
N ARG A 593 12.29 -36.92 11.79
CA ARG A 593 13.63 -36.42 12.16
C ARG A 593 13.96 -35.11 11.46
N TYR A 594 13.46 -34.94 10.24
CA TYR A 594 13.70 -33.79 9.41
C TYR A 594 12.41 -33.34 8.69
N VAL A 595 12.19 -32.04 8.66
CA VAL A 595 11.22 -31.40 7.79
C VAL A 595 12.00 -30.72 6.68
N VAL A 596 11.63 -30.96 5.43
CA VAL A 596 12.35 -30.40 4.27
C VAL A 596 11.37 -29.67 3.36
N LEU A 597 11.74 -28.47 2.96
CA LEU A 597 11.06 -27.66 1.96
C LEU A 597 12.02 -27.41 0.81
N VAL A 598 11.57 -27.72 -0.41
CA VAL A 598 12.29 -27.47 -1.65
C VAL A 598 11.44 -26.58 -2.53
N VAL A 599 12.03 -25.51 -3.07
CA VAL A 599 11.41 -24.62 -4.06
C VAL A 599 12.37 -24.46 -5.24
N ILE A 600 11.87 -24.67 -6.45
CA ILE A 600 12.61 -24.49 -7.70
C ILE A 600 11.85 -23.44 -8.54
N GLU A 601 12.52 -22.36 -8.90
CA GLU A 601 11.98 -21.26 -9.69
C GLU A 601 12.34 -21.41 -11.17
N GLU A 602 11.31 -21.38 -12.04
CA GLU A 602 11.46 -21.41 -13.51
C GLU A 602 12.35 -22.55 -14.03
N GLY A 603 12.32 -23.69 -13.33
CA GLY A 603 13.05 -24.89 -13.73
C GLY A 603 12.21 -25.79 -14.63
N TYR A 604 12.86 -26.57 -15.50
CA TYR A 604 12.17 -27.56 -16.33
C TYR A 604 12.97 -28.87 -16.46
N SER A 605 12.24 -29.94 -16.74
CA SER A 605 12.78 -31.24 -17.15
C SER A 605 12.12 -31.69 -18.44
N ARG A 606 12.79 -32.49 -19.24
CA ARG A 606 12.23 -33.06 -20.46
C ARG A 606 12.10 -34.56 -20.34
N LYS A 607 10.91 -35.10 -20.65
CA LYS A 607 10.63 -36.53 -20.66
C LYS A 607 9.70 -36.85 -21.84
N ASN A 608 10.11 -37.78 -22.71
CA ASN A 608 9.34 -38.18 -23.88
C ASN A 608 8.89 -37.00 -24.79
N GLY A 609 9.71 -35.96 -24.91
CA GLY A 609 9.40 -34.77 -25.70
C GLY A 609 8.55 -33.72 -24.96
N GLU A 610 7.99 -34.03 -23.81
CA GLU A 610 7.22 -33.11 -22.99
C GLU A 610 8.09 -32.32 -22.01
N THR A 611 7.75 -31.05 -21.80
CA THR A 611 8.38 -30.21 -20.79
C THR A 611 7.61 -30.30 -19.48
N LEU A 612 8.29 -30.75 -18.43
CA LEU A 612 7.75 -30.95 -17.10
C LEU A 612 8.23 -29.84 -16.17
N THR A 613 7.31 -29.21 -15.43
CA THR A 613 7.58 -28.03 -14.57
C THR A 613 6.96 -28.14 -13.18
N SER A 614 6.30 -29.28 -12.89
CA SER A 614 5.57 -29.46 -11.63
C SER A 614 6.46 -29.74 -10.43
N GLY A 615 5.95 -29.45 -9.23
CA GLY A 615 6.62 -29.80 -7.96
C GLY A 615 6.92 -31.27 -7.82
N GLY A 616 6.06 -32.15 -8.37
CA GLY A 616 6.28 -33.60 -8.38
C GLY A 616 7.47 -34.02 -9.23
N GLU A 617 7.73 -33.32 -10.32
CA GLU A 617 8.81 -33.68 -11.27
C GLU A 617 10.14 -33.01 -10.92
N LEU A 618 10.13 -31.80 -10.35
CA LEU A 618 11.34 -31.04 -10.07
C LEU A 618 11.75 -31.06 -8.60
N ALA A 619 10.81 -30.73 -7.69
CA ALA A 619 11.13 -30.57 -6.28
C ALA A 619 11.12 -31.89 -5.49
N ALA A 620 10.23 -32.84 -5.80
CA ALA A 620 10.15 -34.13 -5.11
C ALA A 620 11.43 -35.00 -5.23
N PRO A 621 12.10 -35.09 -6.41
CA PRO A 621 13.39 -35.81 -6.50
C PRO A 621 14.50 -35.17 -5.66
N VAL A 622 14.52 -33.82 -5.57
CA VAL A 622 15.48 -33.07 -4.76
C VAL A 622 15.24 -33.36 -3.27
N PHE A 623 13.96 -33.28 -2.84
CA PHE A 623 13.57 -33.67 -1.48
C PHE A 623 14.08 -35.07 -1.13
N ARG A 624 13.86 -36.06 -2.02
CA ARG A 624 14.33 -37.43 -1.81
C ARG A 624 15.83 -37.50 -1.57
N ASN A 625 16.63 -36.83 -2.41
CA ASN A 625 18.08 -36.84 -2.29
C ASN A 625 18.54 -36.24 -0.95
N VAL A 626 18.01 -35.05 -0.62
CA VAL A 626 18.29 -34.37 0.66
C VAL A 626 17.93 -35.26 1.84
N ALA A 627 16.75 -35.88 1.82
CA ALA A 627 16.27 -36.75 2.91
C ALA A 627 17.11 -38.01 3.08
N MET A 628 17.52 -38.66 1.98
CA MET A 628 18.40 -39.82 2.00
C MET A 628 19.76 -39.50 2.62
N ASP A 629 20.38 -38.40 2.19
CA ASP A 629 21.69 -37.97 2.68
C ASP A 629 21.63 -37.53 4.15
N ALA A 630 20.57 -36.79 4.53
CA ALA A 630 20.35 -36.40 5.93
C ALA A 630 20.19 -37.61 6.86
N LEU A 631 19.43 -38.63 6.45
CA LEU A 631 19.26 -39.86 7.23
C LEU A 631 20.55 -40.71 7.28
N GLY A 632 21.34 -40.75 6.20
CA GLY A 632 22.61 -41.47 6.11
C GLY A 632 23.74 -40.83 6.92
N SER A 633 23.75 -39.51 7.03
CA SER A 633 24.79 -38.79 7.80
C SER A 633 24.70 -38.99 9.31
N THR A 634 23.54 -39.36 9.84
CA THR A 634 23.33 -39.60 11.27
C THR A 634 23.62 -41.05 11.70
N ASN A 635 23.89 -41.94 10.76
CA ASN A 635 24.28 -43.33 11.02
C ASN A 635 25.81 -43.57 10.94
N ARG A 636 26.57 -42.50 10.74
CA ARG A 636 28.03 -42.45 10.83
C ARG A 636 28.45 -41.61 12.04
#